data_5e21c4da86c0a53ed5e333a8a885ddc4
#
_entry.id   5e21c4da86c0a53ed5e333a8a885ddc4
#
_cell.length_a   1.000
_cell.length_b   1.000
_cell.length_c   1.000
_cell.angle_alpha   90.00
_cell.angle_beta   90.00
_cell.angle_gamma   90.00
#
_symmetry.space_group_name_H-M   'P 1'
#
loop_
_entity.id
_entity.type
_entity.pdbx_description
1 polymer ?
#
loop_
_entity_poly.entity_id
_entity_poly.type
_entity_poly.pdbx_seq_one_letter_code
_entity_poly.pdbx_strand_id
1 'polypeptide(L)'
;MKYKVLYLRMFFLSCILLALGLAVGSCSDDENEGLQAGYGYVQFKLYKSGSAKKTVVSRAGLNELDSLGTAQKMEIVLVNLEDGSEIIQTVGLSAMGNDSEFGLRSEKLQLMSGRYQVVGFYLYKPDEEQGNQALKRILSGEPEERTVITVQDGGLAVQDIMVKVVERGMVKFTVTKNFIPGTRSVLGDDYLFSDIYYINVTVQDQFTKKTTSFQKVPVKYTEKLKDGKSVSVAVSDSLLRLQAGKYKIVNYTTWKKNKTSSWEYGEIEGEVFEVVDNKTTDVDVPINFLESTGCIKDYLVLKEIWMALKGPKIPEKNQKGWSYSGTTYPIGANWDFDKDIDLWGQQPGVELDAKGRVTALSIGAFGPEGDIPECLGDLTELRTLSLGNHSDQVGDNVIEKTMGRDLTEVERKTLCDDYYNKYVKRDIKANFSDLMQIALKWQEEGKPEKPDLAALSAASVQSDGPSLKDVPANRLTNGIRGIPKSIGKLKNLQMLYIANGKFADFAEGTDLSALENLTDMELYNCPSMKRLPVETLKTLPGIQLLNFANNPQLGDFHEDLATLVSSEKISKSLQILYLSFNRLTVLPDMSMLEKLGKLDCIYNQIKTIKKAFGNKVNLVQLSMDYNQISELPRDENGSFCGYADVESFSFSHNKLKKFPAIFSSSSIYIMSSVDFSFNEIDGFEEGFDGINVNTLSLGGNKLTEFPGILFEKNSKLGALALAGNGIKEFPEGVLKNAKYSYMLKTLDLTYNKLSKFPKDFNGANLPFLYGVDISNNCFSEFPSQPLDAATLTVLGIRNQRDAQGNRSLRQWPTGIANAPSLSGFYIGGNDLRKIDDTISSRIFVFEIKDNPNIVIDLSSVCTSIKYGYYKLIYDKTQDIRGCDYLKE
;
A
#
# COMPACT_ATOMS: atom_id res chain seq x y z
N MET A 1 -23.66 8.29 3.21
CA MET A 1 -24.69 9.30 3.49
C MET A 1 -25.42 9.16 4.83
N LYS A 2 -25.30 8.05 5.56
CA LYS A 2 -25.96 7.85 6.89
C LYS A 2 -25.20 8.40 8.09
N TYR A 3 -23.92 8.69 7.99
CA TYR A 3 -23.12 9.20 9.13
C TYR A 3 -23.07 10.74 9.27
N LYS A 4 -23.43 11.50 8.22
CA LYS A 4 -23.51 12.97 8.32
C LYS A 4 -24.76 13.51 9.04
N VAL A 5 -25.79 12.71 9.16
CA VAL A 5 -27.04 13.13 9.83
C VAL A 5 -26.97 12.96 11.35
N LEU A 6 -26.11 12.07 11.85
CA LEU A 6 -25.93 11.84 13.29
C LEU A 6 -25.13 12.96 13.97
N TYR A 7 -24.10 13.49 13.29
CA TYR A 7 -23.30 14.62 13.81
C TYR A 7 -24.07 15.95 13.85
N LEU A 8 -25.00 16.16 12.92
CA LEU A 8 -25.80 17.38 12.93
C LEU A 8 -26.88 17.38 14.03
N ARG A 9 -27.37 16.22 14.46
CA ARG A 9 -28.31 16.11 15.56
C ARG A 9 -27.66 16.26 16.95
N MET A 10 -26.41 15.83 17.11
CA MET A 10 -25.66 16.06 18.37
C MET A 10 -25.21 17.52 18.53
N PHE A 11 -24.92 18.22 17.44
CA PHE A 11 -24.57 19.64 17.48
C PHE A 11 -25.77 20.55 17.84
N PHE A 12 -26.96 20.21 17.38
CA PHE A 12 -28.18 20.94 17.76
C PHE A 12 -28.63 20.68 19.19
N LEU A 13 -28.38 19.51 19.77
CA LEU A 13 -28.69 19.22 21.17
C LEU A 13 -27.74 19.97 22.13
N SER A 14 -26.44 20.13 21.76
CA SER A 14 -25.51 20.89 22.61
C SER A 14 -25.75 22.40 22.58
N CYS A 15 -26.27 22.94 21.48
CA CYS A 15 -26.62 24.36 21.40
C CYS A 15 -27.92 24.71 22.14
N ILE A 16 -28.85 23.78 22.29
CA ILE A 16 -30.08 23.99 23.06
C ILE A 16 -29.80 23.95 24.56
N LEU A 17 -28.83 23.18 25.02
CA LEU A 17 -28.40 23.14 26.42
C LEU A 17 -27.59 24.39 26.85
N LEU A 18 -26.89 25.08 25.91
CA LEU A 18 -26.20 26.35 26.19
C LEU A 18 -27.12 27.57 26.14
N ALA A 19 -28.27 27.48 25.46
CA ALA A 19 -29.20 28.60 25.31
C ALA A 19 -30.22 28.69 26.47
N LEU A 20 -30.29 27.67 27.35
CA LEU A 20 -31.17 27.66 28.53
C LEU A 20 -30.49 28.11 29.83
N GLY A 21 -29.19 28.47 29.73
CA GLY A 21 -28.38 28.93 30.87
C GLY A 21 -28.28 30.44 31.04
N LEU A 22 -28.92 31.27 30.21
CA LEU A 22 -28.68 32.74 30.23
C LEU A 22 -29.97 33.59 30.34
N ALA A 23 -30.96 33.10 31.04
CA ALA A 23 -32.08 33.98 31.40
C ALA A 23 -32.68 33.54 32.76
N VAL A 24 -32.15 34.06 33.85
CA VAL A 24 -32.97 34.55 34.97
C VAL A 24 -32.10 35.47 35.85
N GLY A 25 -32.25 36.74 35.65
CA GLY A 25 -31.93 37.73 36.64
C GLY A 25 -33.17 38.51 36.89
N SER A 26 -33.79 38.35 38.08
CA SER A 26 -34.49 39.40 38.74
C SER A 26 -35.23 38.87 39.96
N CYS A 27 -35.05 39.56 41.05
CA CYS A 27 -35.62 39.39 42.35
C CYS A 27 -37.12 39.11 42.40
N SER A 28 -37.55 38.17 43.26
CA SER A 28 -38.58 38.37 44.29
C SER A 28 -38.61 37.16 45.21
N ASP A 29 -38.81 37.43 46.50
CA ASP A 29 -39.00 36.42 47.52
C ASP A 29 -40.25 35.56 47.22
N ASP A 30 -40.01 34.26 47.02
CA ASP A 30 -40.99 33.20 47.23
C ASP A 30 -40.23 31.87 47.41
N GLU A 31 -40.42 31.31 48.60
CA GLU A 31 -39.94 30.01 49.03
C GLU A 31 -40.64 28.92 48.23
N ASN A 32 -39.87 27.98 47.64
CA ASN A 32 -40.27 26.70 47.01
C ASN A 32 -40.59 26.65 45.50
N GLU A 33 -39.66 27.02 44.65
CA GLU A 33 -39.69 26.50 43.27
C GLU A 33 -38.34 25.92 42.85
N GLY A 34 -38.27 24.58 42.56
CA GLY A 34 -37.25 23.98 41.75
C GLY A 34 -36.32 22.95 42.36
N LEU A 35 -36.61 22.32 43.47
CA LEU A 35 -35.84 21.17 43.93
C LEU A 35 -36.18 19.92 43.14
N GLN A 36 -35.18 19.32 42.50
CA GLN A 36 -35.27 17.95 41.96
C GLN A 36 -35.40 17.00 43.18
N ALA A 37 -36.28 16.01 43.05
CA ALA A 37 -36.42 14.96 44.09
C ALA A 37 -35.05 14.28 44.30
N GLY A 38 -34.66 14.12 45.55
CA GLY A 38 -33.33 13.59 45.90
C GLY A 38 -32.24 14.65 46.17
N TYR A 39 -32.58 15.94 46.10
CA TYR A 39 -31.62 17.03 46.40
C TYR A 39 -32.08 17.89 47.57
N GLY A 40 -31.10 18.46 48.30
CA GLY A 40 -31.30 19.46 49.32
C GLY A 40 -30.33 20.62 49.17
N TYR A 41 -30.49 21.62 50.04
CA TYR A 41 -29.61 22.78 50.06
C TYR A 41 -28.66 22.74 51.25
N VAL A 42 -27.43 23.26 51.04
CA VAL A 42 -26.45 23.53 52.09
C VAL A 42 -26.07 25.00 52.05
N GLN A 43 -25.94 25.62 53.18
CA GLN A 43 -25.44 26.97 53.33
C GLN A 43 -24.33 26.98 54.38
N PHE A 44 -23.18 27.55 54.04
CA PHE A 44 -22.03 27.63 54.94
C PHE A 44 -21.95 28.99 55.58
N LYS A 45 -21.61 28.97 56.88
CA LYS A 45 -21.27 30.20 57.65
C LYS A 45 -19.84 30.09 58.15
N LEU A 46 -18.99 31.02 57.73
CA LEU A 46 -17.56 31.05 58.04
C LEU A 46 -17.31 32.05 59.21
N TYR A 47 -16.65 31.58 60.21
CA TYR A 47 -16.29 32.38 61.36
C TYR A 47 -14.77 32.37 61.57
N LYS A 48 -14.24 33.50 62.09
CA LYS A 48 -12.86 33.56 62.58
C LYS A 48 -12.70 32.68 63.79
N SER A 49 -11.67 31.85 63.87
CA SER A 49 -11.33 31.11 65.08
C SER A 49 -11.05 32.14 66.25
N GLY A 50 -11.79 32.04 67.31
CA GLY A 50 -11.68 32.94 68.47
C GLY A 50 -12.76 34.02 68.64
N SER A 51 -13.71 34.15 67.65
CA SER A 51 -14.79 35.17 67.77
C SER A 51 -16.00 34.77 68.64
N ALA A 52 -16.02 33.57 69.22
CA ALA A 52 -17.19 33.07 70.00
C ALA A 52 -17.07 33.22 71.52
N LYS A 53 -15.98 33.73 72.09
CA LYS A 53 -15.93 34.08 73.51
C LYS A 53 -14.91 35.19 73.78
N LYS A 54 -15.30 36.28 74.43
CA LYS A 54 -14.45 37.37 74.92
C LYS A 54 -13.25 36.80 75.66
N THR A 55 -12.07 36.79 75.07
CA THR A 55 -10.79 36.83 75.81
C THR A 55 -9.79 37.59 75.02
N VAL A 56 -9.13 38.54 75.64
CA VAL A 56 -8.12 39.44 75.07
C VAL A 56 -6.98 38.64 74.49
N VAL A 57 -6.80 38.71 73.19
CA VAL A 57 -5.69 38.07 72.46
C VAL A 57 -4.72 39.14 71.96
N SER A 58 -3.48 38.92 72.23
CA SER A 58 -2.35 39.78 71.86
C SER A 58 -2.24 40.07 70.34
N ARG A 59 -1.77 41.28 70.04
CA ARG A 59 -1.76 41.95 68.75
C ARG A 59 -0.91 41.29 67.59
N ALA A 60 -0.40 40.08 67.71
CA ALA A 60 0.57 39.49 66.70
C ALA A 60 -0.03 38.58 65.67
N GLY A 61 -1.30 38.28 65.58
CA GLY A 61 -1.93 37.37 64.67
C GLY A 61 -3.06 37.96 63.81
N LEU A 62 -3.24 39.27 63.83
CA LEU A 62 -4.40 39.93 63.22
C LEU A 62 -4.34 40.23 61.73
N ASN A 63 -3.17 40.29 61.12
CA ASN A 63 -3.04 40.75 59.73
C ASN A 63 -3.47 39.74 58.64
N GLU A 64 -3.44 38.44 58.93
CA GLU A 64 -3.85 37.40 57.93
C GLU A 64 -5.36 37.15 57.88
N LEU A 65 -6.08 37.48 58.99
CA LEU A 65 -7.50 37.27 59.03
C LEU A 65 -8.33 38.49 58.59
N ASP A 66 -7.71 39.64 58.36
CA ASP A 66 -8.41 40.83 57.85
C ASP A 66 -8.84 40.64 56.39
N SER A 67 -8.20 39.70 55.62
CA SER A 67 -8.59 39.35 54.30
C SER A 67 -9.94 38.59 54.21
N LEU A 68 -10.42 37.98 55.26
CA LEU A 68 -11.72 37.25 55.25
C LEU A 68 -12.89 38.15 54.83
N GLY A 69 -12.90 39.41 55.33
CA GLY A 69 -13.92 40.38 54.99
C GLY A 69 -13.97 40.82 53.50
N THR A 70 -12.93 40.56 52.74
CA THR A 70 -12.83 40.95 51.30
C THR A 70 -13.23 39.82 50.38
N ALA A 71 -13.48 38.61 50.89
CA ALA A 71 -13.83 37.44 50.05
C ALA A 71 -15.27 37.58 49.50
N GLN A 72 -15.40 37.40 48.21
CA GLN A 72 -16.69 37.43 47.51
C GLN A 72 -17.14 36.06 47.00
N LYS A 73 -16.20 35.10 46.86
CA LYS A 73 -16.50 33.73 46.43
C LYS A 73 -15.74 32.73 47.28
N MET A 74 -16.33 31.58 47.48
CA MET A 74 -15.71 30.41 48.11
C MET A 74 -15.81 29.22 47.21
N GLU A 75 -14.70 28.58 46.96
CA GLU A 75 -14.64 27.25 46.39
C GLU A 75 -14.53 26.28 47.59
N ILE A 76 -15.49 25.39 47.71
CA ILE A 76 -15.55 24.40 48.79
C ILE A 76 -15.29 23.00 48.28
N VAL A 77 -14.53 22.23 49.05
CA VAL A 77 -14.18 20.85 48.73
C VAL A 77 -14.92 19.93 49.70
N LEU A 78 -15.75 19.07 49.16
CA LEU A 78 -16.58 18.11 49.91
C LEU A 78 -16.21 16.69 49.44
N VAL A 79 -16.23 15.75 50.37
CA VAL A 79 -16.12 14.31 50.06
C VAL A 79 -17.43 13.65 50.44
N ASN A 80 -18.08 13.00 49.51
CA ASN A 80 -19.25 12.17 49.78
C ASN A 80 -18.82 10.94 50.59
N LEU A 81 -19.38 10.72 51.74
CA LEU A 81 -19.01 9.63 52.64
C LEU A 81 -19.59 8.26 52.23
N GLU A 82 -20.50 8.21 51.26
CA GLU A 82 -21.10 6.98 50.76
C GLU A 82 -20.26 6.32 49.67
N ASP A 83 -19.75 7.13 48.73
CA ASP A 83 -18.98 6.63 47.57
C ASP A 83 -17.52 7.13 47.50
N GLY A 84 -17.15 8.04 48.44
CA GLY A 84 -15.80 8.61 48.48
C GLY A 84 -15.49 9.62 47.37
N SER A 85 -16.49 10.05 46.59
CA SER A 85 -16.29 11.03 45.52
C SER A 85 -16.00 12.43 46.11
N GLU A 86 -15.06 13.13 45.48
CA GLU A 86 -14.75 14.53 45.80
C GLU A 86 -15.61 15.46 44.94
N ILE A 87 -16.27 16.43 45.58
CA ILE A 87 -17.10 17.44 44.94
C ILE A 87 -16.49 18.82 45.23
N ILE A 88 -16.23 19.57 44.19
CA ILE A 88 -15.72 20.93 44.27
C ILE A 88 -16.77 21.88 43.72
N GLN A 89 -17.18 22.85 44.52
CA GLN A 89 -18.20 23.81 44.12
C GLN A 89 -17.82 25.24 44.51
N THR A 90 -18.12 26.19 43.61
CA THR A 90 -17.88 27.62 43.86
C THR A 90 -19.21 28.32 44.19
N VAL A 91 -19.27 28.98 45.31
CA VAL A 91 -20.45 29.72 45.77
C VAL A 91 -20.11 31.18 46.11
N GLY A 92 -21.08 32.08 45.92
CA GLY A 92 -20.95 33.46 46.32
C GLY A 92 -20.94 33.59 47.85
N LEU A 93 -20.30 34.64 48.39
CA LEU A 93 -20.22 34.98 49.79
C LEU A 93 -20.79 36.35 50.04
N SER A 94 -21.50 36.51 51.14
CA SER A 94 -22.03 37.76 51.62
C SER A 94 -21.71 37.93 53.12
N ALA A 95 -21.52 39.17 53.56
CA ALA A 95 -21.30 39.45 54.99
C ALA A 95 -22.54 39.13 55.83
N MET A 96 -22.34 38.61 57.05
CA MET A 96 -23.39 38.41 58.05
C MET A 96 -23.50 39.65 58.94
N GLY A 97 -24.57 40.48 58.71
CA GLY A 97 -24.79 41.73 59.42
C GLY A 97 -24.11 42.94 58.78
N ASN A 98 -24.16 44.09 59.46
CA ASN A 98 -23.62 45.35 58.95
C ASN A 98 -22.08 45.48 59.05
N ASP A 99 -21.45 44.60 59.86
CA ASP A 99 -20.01 44.56 60.06
C ASP A 99 -19.43 43.20 59.70
N SER A 100 -18.46 43.20 58.76
CA SER A 100 -17.69 41.99 58.27
C SER A 100 -16.91 41.31 59.40
N GLU A 101 -16.90 41.86 60.59
CA GLU A 101 -16.27 41.24 61.78
C GLU A 101 -16.97 39.98 62.31
N PHE A 102 -18.20 39.74 61.93
CA PHE A 102 -19.01 38.61 62.43
C PHE A 102 -18.96 37.35 61.53
N GLY A 103 -18.38 37.40 60.37
CA GLY A 103 -18.24 36.25 59.45
C GLY A 103 -18.95 36.41 58.12
N LEU A 104 -18.80 35.41 57.29
CA LEU A 104 -19.37 35.35 55.94
C LEU A 104 -20.37 34.22 55.76
N ARG A 105 -21.38 34.42 54.95
CA ARG A 105 -22.40 33.43 54.64
C ARG A 105 -22.34 33.12 53.11
N SER A 106 -22.34 31.81 52.74
CA SER A 106 -22.42 31.41 51.37
C SER A 106 -23.84 31.53 50.81
N GLU A 107 -23.96 31.62 49.51
CA GLU A 107 -25.19 31.26 48.80
C GLU A 107 -25.57 29.81 49.11
N LYS A 108 -26.84 29.44 48.83
CA LYS A 108 -27.31 28.07 48.99
C LYS A 108 -26.70 27.20 47.90
N LEU A 109 -26.03 26.12 48.27
CA LEU A 109 -25.45 25.10 47.37
C LEU A 109 -26.41 23.91 47.33
N GLN A 110 -26.80 23.50 46.14
CA GLN A 110 -27.61 22.30 45.90
C GLN A 110 -26.73 21.05 45.81
N LEU A 111 -27.04 20.04 46.64
CA LEU A 111 -26.34 18.75 46.65
C LEU A 111 -27.38 17.61 46.71
N MET A 112 -26.99 16.45 46.22
CA MET A 112 -27.78 15.23 46.44
C MET A 112 -27.91 14.95 47.93
N SER A 113 -29.06 14.37 48.33
CA SER A 113 -29.23 13.92 49.73
C SER A 113 -28.15 12.86 50.05
N GLY A 114 -27.51 13.03 51.20
CA GLY A 114 -26.40 12.20 51.62
C GLY A 114 -25.55 12.86 52.70
N ARG A 115 -24.40 12.22 52.99
CA ARG A 115 -23.48 12.72 54.03
C ARG A 115 -22.17 13.15 53.39
N TYR A 116 -21.77 14.38 53.66
CA TYR A 116 -20.59 15.01 53.07
C TYR A 116 -19.64 15.48 54.18
N GLN A 117 -18.34 15.24 53.98
CA GLN A 117 -17.30 15.81 54.84
C GLN A 117 -16.70 17.04 54.17
N VAL A 118 -16.63 18.16 54.89
CA VAL A 118 -15.88 19.33 54.41
C VAL A 118 -14.40 19.06 54.60
N VAL A 119 -13.64 19.07 53.48
CA VAL A 119 -12.20 18.79 53.49
C VAL A 119 -11.38 20.07 53.49
N GLY A 120 -11.90 21.09 52.81
CA GLY A 120 -11.25 22.38 52.75
C GLY A 120 -12.02 23.37 51.90
N PHE A 121 -11.56 24.58 51.87
CA PHE A 121 -12.13 25.65 51.05
C PHE A 121 -11.07 26.69 50.66
N TYR A 122 -11.38 27.41 49.57
CA TYR A 122 -10.57 28.54 49.10
C TYR A 122 -11.43 29.78 48.99
N LEU A 123 -10.89 30.92 49.44
CA LEU A 123 -11.55 32.20 49.34
C LEU A 123 -10.96 33.07 48.27
N TYR A 124 -11.80 33.75 47.51
CA TYR A 124 -11.42 34.56 46.37
C TYR A 124 -12.02 35.96 46.46
N LYS A 125 -11.25 36.92 45.92
CA LYS A 125 -11.71 38.28 45.62
C LYS A 125 -11.52 38.60 44.14
N PRO A 126 -12.18 39.68 43.60
CA PRO A 126 -11.88 40.15 42.27
C PRO A 126 -10.40 40.57 42.14
N ASP A 127 -9.80 40.27 41.02
CA ASP A 127 -8.42 40.68 40.71
C ASP A 127 -8.43 42.04 40.00
N GLU A 128 -8.12 43.09 40.76
CA GLU A 128 -8.10 44.49 40.25
C GLU A 128 -7.02 44.72 39.18
N GLU A 129 -5.94 43.90 39.17
CA GLU A 129 -4.82 44.02 38.23
C GLU A 129 -5.11 43.35 36.86
N GLN A 130 -6.00 42.34 36.80
CA GLN A 130 -6.37 41.59 35.57
C GLN A 130 -7.80 41.89 35.08
N GLY A 131 -8.48 42.86 35.72
CA GLY A 131 -9.87 43.23 35.45
C GLY A 131 -10.83 42.47 36.35
N ASN A 132 -11.91 43.12 36.81
CA ASN A 132 -12.84 42.65 37.84
C ASN A 132 -13.56 41.33 37.54
N GLN A 133 -13.30 40.69 36.40
CA GLN A 133 -13.83 39.35 36.10
C GLN A 133 -12.86 38.22 36.48
N ALA A 134 -11.58 38.48 36.65
CA ALA A 134 -10.62 37.51 37.14
C ALA A 134 -10.72 37.40 38.68
N LEU A 135 -10.54 36.22 39.25
CA LEU A 135 -10.60 35.93 40.66
C LEU A 135 -9.19 35.65 41.21
N LYS A 136 -8.79 36.40 42.24
CA LYS A 136 -7.53 36.16 42.94
C LYS A 136 -7.83 35.44 44.26
N ARG A 137 -7.19 34.29 44.48
CA ARG A 137 -7.28 33.55 45.73
C ARG A 137 -6.58 34.35 46.84
N ILE A 138 -7.25 34.51 47.96
CA ILE A 138 -6.76 35.26 49.09
C ILE A 138 -6.46 34.37 50.32
N LEU A 139 -7.13 33.21 50.42
CA LEU A 139 -6.96 32.34 51.56
C LEU A 139 -7.29 30.90 51.22
N SER A 140 -6.54 29.94 51.78
CA SER A 140 -6.87 28.52 51.85
C SER A 140 -7.22 28.16 53.30
N GLY A 141 -8.27 27.41 53.52
CA GLY A 141 -8.68 27.01 54.82
C GLY A 141 -9.23 25.61 54.95
N GLU A 142 -9.21 25.07 56.14
CA GLU A 142 -9.91 23.81 56.45
C GLU A 142 -10.75 24.04 57.73
N PRO A 143 -11.80 23.25 58.00
CA PRO A 143 -12.50 23.29 59.25
C PRO A 143 -11.55 22.97 60.44
N GLU A 144 -11.66 23.71 61.52
CA GLU A 144 -10.85 23.44 62.71
C GLU A 144 -11.17 22.05 63.34
N GLU A 145 -12.40 21.60 63.18
CA GLU A 145 -12.84 20.27 63.59
C GLU A 145 -13.43 19.51 62.36
N ARG A 146 -13.45 18.16 62.44
CA ARG A 146 -14.05 17.31 61.38
C ARG A 146 -15.53 17.66 61.19
N THR A 147 -15.86 18.33 60.15
CA THR A 147 -17.21 18.81 59.82
C THR A 147 -17.89 17.88 58.83
N VAL A 148 -18.98 17.23 59.28
CA VAL A 148 -19.79 16.35 58.44
C VAL A 148 -21.19 16.97 58.32
N ILE A 149 -21.65 17.10 57.08
CA ILE A 149 -22.94 17.68 56.73
C ILE A 149 -23.87 16.54 56.29
N THR A 150 -25.10 16.57 56.76
CA THR A 150 -26.15 15.69 56.26
C THR A 150 -27.13 16.52 55.47
N VAL A 151 -27.26 16.22 54.18
CA VAL A 151 -28.20 16.85 53.26
C VAL A 151 -29.44 15.98 53.18
N GLN A 152 -30.60 16.53 53.59
CA GLN A 152 -31.91 15.87 53.51
C GLN A 152 -32.62 16.29 52.23
N ASP A 153 -33.40 15.40 51.65
CA ASP A 153 -34.23 15.71 50.50
C ASP A 153 -35.20 16.84 50.81
N GLY A 154 -35.22 17.89 50.00
CA GLY A 154 -36.03 19.09 50.20
C GLY A 154 -35.60 19.99 51.37
N GLY A 155 -34.57 19.62 52.14
CA GLY A 155 -34.13 20.33 53.35
C GLY A 155 -33.04 21.37 53.03
N LEU A 156 -32.86 22.30 53.99
CA LEU A 156 -31.75 23.24 54.08
C LEU A 156 -30.85 22.90 55.26
N ALA A 157 -29.63 22.48 55.04
CA ALA A 157 -28.61 22.30 56.06
C ALA A 157 -27.77 23.60 56.19
N VAL A 158 -27.66 24.14 57.35
CA VAL A 158 -26.76 25.28 57.63
C VAL A 158 -25.61 24.78 58.47
N GLN A 159 -24.39 24.98 57.94
CA GLN A 159 -23.18 24.51 58.58
C GLN A 159 -22.25 25.66 58.94
N ASP A 160 -21.96 25.76 60.25
CA ASP A 160 -20.94 26.68 60.73
C ASP A 160 -19.53 26.08 60.56
N ILE A 161 -18.63 26.87 60.07
CA ILE A 161 -17.23 26.50 59.89
C ILE A 161 -16.35 27.52 60.63
N MET A 162 -15.60 27.05 61.60
CA MET A 162 -14.51 27.83 62.22
C MET A 162 -13.29 27.71 61.26
N VAL A 163 -12.83 28.84 60.78
CA VAL A 163 -11.77 28.90 59.78
C VAL A 163 -10.40 28.72 60.36
N LYS A 164 -9.68 27.69 59.99
CA LYS A 164 -8.24 27.52 60.24
C LYS A 164 -7.51 27.76 58.92
N VAL A 165 -6.61 28.74 58.91
CA VAL A 165 -5.77 29.07 57.78
C VAL A 165 -4.77 27.95 57.57
N VAL A 166 -4.74 27.41 56.35
CA VAL A 166 -3.77 26.40 55.92
C VAL A 166 -3.16 26.86 54.63
N GLU A 167 -1.88 27.09 54.60
CA GLU A 167 -1.15 27.34 53.36
C GLU A 167 -1.17 26.09 52.46
N ARG A 168 -1.74 26.21 51.25
CA ARG A 168 -1.86 25.13 50.29
C ARG A 168 -1.44 25.58 48.90
N GLY A 169 -0.59 24.79 48.29
CA GLY A 169 -0.24 24.93 46.89
C GLY A 169 -0.94 23.91 46.03
N MET A 170 -0.77 24.07 44.70
CA MET A 170 -1.23 23.14 43.68
C MET A 170 -0.04 22.33 43.22
N VAL A 171 -0.24 21.07 42.93
CA VAL A 171 0.77 20.19 42.32
C VAL A 171 0.23 19.64 41.02
N LYS A 172 1.06 19.64 40.01
CA LYS A 172 0.81 19.04 38.71
C LYS A 172 1.88 17.99 38.44
N PHE A 173 1.47 16.74 38.32
CA PHE A 173 2.42 15.67 38.01
C PHE A 173 2.66 15.57 36.52
N THR A 174 3.94 15.50 36.16
CA THR A 174 4.42 15.22 34.81
C THR A 174 5.09 13.86 34.84
N VAL A 175 4.49 12.87 34.21
CA VAL A 175 5.04 11.50 34.09
C VAL A 175 6.06 11.47 32.97
N THR A 176 7.27 11.00 33.26
CA THR A 176 8.39 10.90 32.32
C THR A 176 8.93 9.48 32.29
N LYS A 177 9.62 9.12 31.21
CA LYS A 177 10.25 7.81 31.07
C LYS A 177 11.66 7.84 31.66
N ASN A 178 11.98 6.81 32.42
CA ASN A 178 13.34 6.52 32.90
C ASN A 178 13.73 5.11 32.45
N PHE A 179 14.67 5.02 31.52
CA PHE A 179 15.16 3.73 31.04
C PHE A 179 16.20 3.17 31.99
N ILE A 180 15.98 1.96 32.47
CA ILE A 180 16.92 1.24 33.33
C ILE A 180 17.44 0.00 32.63
N PRO A 181 18.76 -0.25 32.66
CA PRO A 181 19.34 -1.48 32.15
C PRO A 181 18.78 -2.71 32.86
N GLY A 182 18.39 -3.74 32.12
CA GLY A 182 17.88 -4.97 32.69
C GLY A 182 17.78 -6.09 31.69
N THR A 183 17.95 -7.32 32.16
CA THR A 183 17.86 -8.52 31.33
C THR A 183 16.49 -9.18 31.36
N ARG A 184 15.54 -8.69 32.14
CA ARG A 184 14.23 -9.32 32.33
C ARG A 184 13.16 -8.24 32.51
N SER A 185 12.16 -8.21 31.65
CA SER A 185 10.97 -7.39 31.85
C SER A 185 10.13 -7.96 32.99
N VAL A 186 9.80 -7.14 33.96
CA VAL A 186 8.91 -7.51 35.08
C VAL A 186 7.44 -7.44 34.64
N LEU A 187 7.15 -6.74 33.55
CA LEU A 187 5.80 -6.37 33.11
C LEU A 187 5.32 -7.05 31.84
N GLY A 188 6.16 -7.89 31.22
CA GLY A 188 5.89 -8.45 29.90
C GLY A 188 6.26 -7.47 28.77
N ASP A 189 6.15 -7.96 27.53
CA ASP A 189 6.62 -7.24 26.33
C ASP A 189 5.60 -6.24 25.76
N ASP A 190 4.51 -5.98 26.46
CA ASP A 190 3.31 -5.29 25.94
C ASP A 190 3.12 -3.89 26.54
N TYR A 191 4.17 -3.29 27.12
CA TYR A 191 4.06 -2.04 27.82
C TYR A 191 4.36 -0.83 26.93
N LEU A 192 3.32 -0.03 26.63
CA LEU A 192 3.47 1.27 25.98
C LEU A 192 3.21 2.40 26.97
N PHE A 193 4.00 3.46 26.90
CA PHE A 193 3.80 4.64 27.70
C PHE A 193 2.41 5.26 27.48
N SER A 194 1.92 5.24 26.26
CA SER A 194 0.59 5.71 25.86
C SER A 194 -0.59 4.89 26.43
N ASP A 195 -0.34 3.72 26.99
CA ASP A 195 -1.38 2.91 27.64
C ASP A 195 -1.67 3.33 29.08
N ILE A 196 -0.87 4.22 29.67
CA ILE A 196 -1.11 4.76 30.99
C ILE A 196 -2.23 5.79 30.93
N TYR A 197 -3.35 5.50 31.55
CA TYR A 197 -4.51 6.39 31.62
C TYR A 197 -4.67 7.07 32.96
N TYR A 198 -4.19 6.41 34.06
CA TYR A 198 -4.26 6.93 35.40
C TYR A 198 -2.97 6.62 36.14
N ILE A 199 -2.61 7.48 37.09
CA ILE A 199 -1.51 7.20 38.00
C ILE A 199 -1.99 7.38 39.45
N ASN A 200 -1.41 6.59 40.34
CA ASN A 200 -1.39 6.89 41.77
C ASN A 200 0.00 7.41 42.09
N VAL A 201 0.09 8.48 42.87
CA VAL A 201 1.38 9.01 43.33
C VAL A 201 1.30 9.20 44.84
N THR A 202 2.29 8.67 45.56
CA THR A 202 2.44 8.86 46.96
C THR A 202 3.61 9.78 47.25
N VAL A 203 3.34 10.88 47.93
CA VAL A 203 4.34 11.85 48.35
C VAL A 203 4.51 11.79 49.85
N GLN A 204 5.73 12.06 50.34
CA GLN A 204 6.06 12.11 51.75
C GLN A 204 6.56 13.52 52.13
N ASP A 205 5.89 14.11 53.12
CA ASP A 205 6.35 15.35 53.75
C ASP A 205 7.70 15.13 54.44
N GLN A 206 8.67 15.94 54.11
CA GLN A 206 10.03 15.77 54.60
C GLN A 206 10.23 16.13 56.06
N PHE A 207 9.34 16.96 56.61
CA PHE A 207 9.37 17.36 58.01
C PHE A 207 8.56 16.39 58.92
N THR A 208 7.31 16.16 58.55
CA THR A 208 6.42 15.34 59.37
C THR A 208 6.53 13.84 59.13
N LYS A 209 7.20 13.45 58.03
CA LYS A 209 7.28 12.08 57.48
C LYS A 209 5.91 11.46 57.13
N LYS A 210 4.86 12.23 57.17
CA LYS A 210 3.51 11.78 56.80
C LYS A 210 3.44 11.61 55.27
N THR A 211 2.75 10.55 54.82
CA THR A 211 2.51 10.29 53.42
C THR A 211 1.11 10.75 53.00
N THR A 212 1.01 11.26 51.78
CA THR A 212 -0.26 11.58 51.11
C THR A 212 -0.28 10.88 49.77
N SER A 213 -1.36 10.15 49.48
CA SER A 213 -1.50 9.40 48.21
C SER A 213 -2.63 10.00 47.36
N PHE A 214 -2.30 10.32 46.12
CA PHE A 214 -3.28 10.70 45.11
C PHE A 214 -3.64 9.46 44.31
N GLN A 215 -4.92 9.13 44.23
CA GLN A 215 -5.40 7.88 43.62
C GLN A 215 -6.07 8.12 42.29
N LYS A 216 -5.75 7.28 41.31
CA LYS A 216 -6.36 7.25 39.94
C LYS A 216 -6.45 8.63 39.29
N VAL A 217 -5.36 9.40 39.39
CA VAL A 217 -5.23 10.71 38.74
C VAL A 217 -5.19 10.51 37.23
N PRO A 218 -6.16 11.07 36.47
CA PRO A 218 -6.14 10.96 35.01
C PRO A 218 -4.94 11.70 34.44
N VAL A 219 -4.35 11.16 33.37
CA VAL A 219 -3.23 11.80 32.65
C VAL A 219 -3.57 12.00 31.18
N LYS A 220 -3.05 13.10 30.63
CA LYS A 220 -3.10 13.43 29.19
C LYS A 220 -1.70 13.50 28.62
N TYR A 221 -1.53 12.94 27.46
CA TYR A 221 -0.26 12.95 26.75
C TYR A 221 -0.03 14.30 26.05
N THR A 222 1.23 14.76 26.07
CA THR A 222 1.69 15.94 25.36
C THR A 222 3.17 15.79 25.02
N GLU A 223 3.63 16.56 24.05
CA GLU A 223 5.06 16.64 23.73
C GLU A 223 5.69 17.78 24.54
N LYS A 224 6.86 17.52 25.12
CA LYS A 224 7.72 18.54 25.73
C LYS A 224 9.11 18.47 25.13
N LEU A 225 9.74 19.62 24.95
CA LEU A 225 11.16 19.72 24.60
C LEU A 225 12.00 19.49 25.88
N LYS A 226 12.83 18.45 25.86
CA LYS A 226 13.83 18.20 26.89
C LYS A 226 15.20 18.05 26.20
N ASP A 227 16.16 18.88 26.58
CA ASP A 227 17.54 18.89 26.01
C ASP A 227 17.54 18.99 24.46
N GLY A 228 16.62 19.78 23.90
CA GLY A 228 16.48 19.96 22.45
C GLY A 228 15.76 18.83 21.71
N LYS A 229 15.27 17.82 22.43
CA LYS A 229 14.55 16.66 21.88
C LYS A 229 13.06 16.71 22.24
N SER A 230 12.19 16.31 21.31
CA SER A 230 10.78 16.14 21.57
C SER A 230 10.55 14.82 22.30
N VAL A 231 10.09 14.88 23.54
CA VAL A 231 9.78 13.72 24.37
C VAL A 231 8.30 13.68 24.69
N SER A 232 7.70 12.50 24.66
CA SER A 232 6.33 12.28 25.10
C SER A 232 6.27 12.26 26.63
N VAL A 233 5.41 13.06 27.20
CA VAL A 233 5.13 13.11 28.64
C VAL A 233 3.64 12.99 28.86
N ALA A 234 3.25 12.40 30.00
CA ALA A 234 1.87 12.38 30.44
C ALA A 234 1.69 13.33 31.61
N VAL A 235 0.78 14.28 31.49
CA VAL A 235 0.56 15.33 32.50
C VAL A 235 -0.78 15.10 33.19
N SER A 236 -0.82 15.23 34.52
CA SER A 236 -2.08 15.14 35.27
C SER A 236 -3.11 16.13 34.71
N ASP A 237 -4.33 15.65 34.47
CA ASP A 237 -5.42 16.44 33.86
C ASP A 237 -6.00 17.45 34.86
N SER A 238 -5.73 17.25 36.13
CA SER A 238 -6.20 18.12 37.23
C SER A 238 -5.05 18.62 38.10
N LEU A 239 -5.24 19.81 38.68
CA LEU A 239 -4.35 20.35 39.71
C LEU A 239 -4.70 19.68 41.03
N LEU A 240 -3.69 19.13 41.69
CA LEU A 240 -3.85 18.44 42.97
C LEU A 240 -3.37 19.33 44.12
N ARG A 241 -3.99 19.21 45.29
CA ARG A 241 -3.74 20.12 46.39
C ARG A 241 -2.89 19.48 47.46
N LEU A 242 -1.83 20.18 47.92
CA LEU A 242 -0.98 19.80 49.03
C LEU A 242 -0.75 21.00 49.95
N GLN A 243 -0.50 20.73 51.20
CA GLN A 243 -0.06 21.76 52.11
C GLN A 243 1.29 22.33 51.68
N ALA A 244 1.55 23.59 51.92
CA ALA A 244 2.84 24.19 51.66
C ALA A 244 3.92 23.45 52.48
N GLY A 245 5.03 23.11 51.85
CA GLY A 245 6.09 22.33 52.48
C GLY A 245 6.98 21.63 51.50
N LYS A 246 7.95 20.86 52.02
CA LYS A 246 8.90 20.10 51.22
C LYS A 246 8.50 18.63 51.18
N TYR A 247 8.40 18.09 49.99
CA TYR A 247 7.92 16.73 49.74
C TYR A 247 8.89 15.97 48.84
N LYS A 248 8.88 14.63 48.91
CA LYS A 248 9.44 13.76 47.88
C LYS A 248 8.42 12.74 47.45
N ILE A 249 8.49 12.30 46.21
CA ILE A 249 7.70 11.15 45.75
C ILE A 249 8.38 9.90 46.32
N VAL A 250 7.60 8.98 46.83
CA VAL A 250 8.10 7.71 47.39
C VAL A 250 7.72 6.50 46.57
N ASN A 251 6.56 6.54 45.91
CA ASN A 251 6.15 5.51 45.01
C ASN A 251 5.09 6.01 44.02
N TYR A 252 4.89 5.22 42.97
CA TYR A 252 3.81 5.39 42.01
C TYR A 252 3.18 4.04 41.63
N THR A 253 1.97 4.10 41.06
CA THR A 253 1.31 2.94 40.44
C THR A 253 0.62 3.42 39.18
N THR A 254 0.79 2.71 38.05
CA THR A 254 0.15 3.05 36.79
C THR A 254 -1.07 2.17 36.55
N TRP A 255 -2.04 2.69 35.81
CA TRP A 255 -3.30 2.00 35.51
C TRP A 255 -3.67 2.18 34.04
N LYS A 256 -4.13 1.07 33.40
CA LYS A 256 -4.76 1.09 32.10
C LYS A 256 -6.17 1.67 32.16
N LYS A 257 -6.78 1.92 30.99
CA LYS A 257 -8.11 2.52 30.84
C LYS A 257 -9.22 1.78 31.62
N ASN A 258 -9.15 0.46 31.69
CA ASN A 258 -10.15 -0.38 32.35
C ASN A 258 -10.16 -0.26 33.91
N LYS A 259 -9.10 0.31 34.49
CA LYS A 259 -8.93 0.48 35.97
C LYS A 259 -9.07 -0.80 36.79
N THR A 260 -9.01 -1.99 36.21
CA THR A 260 -9.27 -3.26 36.90
C THR A 260 -8.09 -3.77 37.71
N SER A 261 -6.87 -3.40 37.30
CA SER A 261 -5.62 -3.77 37.98
C SER A 261 -4.58 -2.69 37.77
N SER A 262 -3.67 -2.55 38.71
CA SER A 262 -2.45 -1.78 38.51
C SER A 262 -1.62 -2.45 37.45
N TRP A 263 -0.97 -1.62 36.63
CA TRP A 263 -0.11 -2.12 35.56
C TRP A 263 1.36 -2.15 36.00
N GLU A 264 1.80 -1.08 36.65
CA GLU A 264 3.13 -0.97 37.18
C GLU A 264 3.11 -0.34 38.54
N TYR A 265 4.06 -0.75 39.41
CA TYR A 265 4.37 -0.15 40.68
C TYR A 265 5.87 0.09 40.76
N GLY A 266 6.28 1.29 41.18
CA GLY A 266 7.68 1.61 41.37
C GLY A 266 7.91 2.44 42.63
N GLU A 267 9.00 2.15 43.33
CA GLU A 267 9.53 3.04 44.36
C GLU A 267 10.46 4.05 43.73
N ILE A 268 10.40 5.30 44.18
CA ILE A 268 11.22 6.39 43.66
C ILE A 268 12.05 6.98 44.78
N GLU A 269 13.36 7.03 44.63
CA GLU A 269 14.19 7.98 45.34
C GLU A 269 14.15 9.33 44.63
N GLY A 270 13.01 10.00 44.74
CA GLY A 270 12.79 11.24 44.05
C GLY A 270 13.51 12.45 44.70
N GLU A 271 13.77 13.48 43.88
CA GLU A 271 14.22 14.78 44.35
C GLU A 271 13.16 15.42 45.23
N VAL A 272 13.63 16.23 46.19
CA VAL A 272 12.74 16.99 47.05
C VAL A 272 12.19 18.19 46.30
N PHE A 273 10.88 18.31 46.22
CA PHE A 273 10.20 19.47 45.64
C PHE A 273 9.50 20.28 46.72
N GLU A 274 9.30 21.56 46.46
CA GLU A 274 8.67 22.49 47.40
C GLU A 274 7.30 22.94 46.88
N VAL A 275 6.31 22.74 47.70
CA VAL A 275 4.95 23.26 47.50
C VAL A 275 4.82 24.61 48.17
N VAL A 276 4.62 25.64 47.38
CA VAL A 276 4.52 27.03 47.85
C VAL A 276 3.03 27.42 47.85
N ASP A 277 2.64 28.13 48.92
CA ASP A 277 1.25 28.60 49.01
C ASP A 277 0.85 29.39 47.75
N ASN A 278 -0.36 29.08 47.30
CA ASN A 278 -0.97 29.77 46.16
C ASN A 278 -0.22 29.69 44.82
N LYS A 279 0.73 28.73 44.68
CA LYS A 279 1.45 28.47 43.44
C LYS A 279 1.21 27.04 42.96
N THR A 280 1.37 26.86 41.65
CA THR A 280 1.41 25.53 41.04
C THR A 280 2.86 25.07 40.94
N THR A 281 3.15 23.89 41.47
CA THR A 281 4.45 23.22 41.37
C THR A 281 4.32 22.07 40.36
N ASP A 282 5.10 22.09 39.28
CA ASP A 282 5.25 20.95 38.36
C ASP A 282 6.24 19.98 38.99
N VAL A 283 5.87 18.70 39.04
CA VAL A 283 6.65 17.62 39.65
C VAL A 283 6.80 16.46 38.67
N ASP A 284 8.05 16.11 38.36
CA ASP A 284 8.34 14.98 37.52
C ASP A 284 8.19 13.65 38.27
N VAL A 285 7.50 12.70 37.63
CA VAL A 285 7.28 11.34 38.11
C VAL A 285 7.95 10.40 37.10
N PRO A 286 9.24 10.03 37.30
CA PRO A 286 9.95 9.14 36.39
C PRO A 286 9.43 7.71 36.58
N ILE A 287 8.82 7.17 35.51
CA ILE A 287 8.40 5.77 35.46
C ILE A 287 9.55 4.94 34.87
N ASN A 288 9.88 3.84 35.53
CA ASN A 288 10.95 2.96 35.10
C ASN A 288 10.51 2.02 33.99
N PHE A 289 11.21 2.08 32.84
CA PHE A 289 11.08 1.14 31.75
C PHE A 289 12.34 0.32 31.63
N LEU A 290 12.21 -0.99 31.54
CA LEU A 290 13.34 -1.89 31.27
C LEU A 290 13.69 -1.82 29.78
N GLU A 291 14.98 -1.71 29.45
CA GLU A 291 15.47 -1.74 28.06
C GLU A 291 15.14 -3.05 27.36
N SER A 292 14.91 -4.14 28.12
CA SER A 292 14.48 -5.43 27.59
C SER A 292 12.98 -5.50 27.23
N THR A 293 12.16 -4.48 27.54
CA THR A 293 10.76 -4.45 27.15
C THR A 293 10.67 -4.43 25.61
N GLY A 294 9.80 -5.27 25.04
CA GLY A 294 9.79 -5.57 23.62
C GLY A 294 9.76 -4.37 22.69
N CYS A 295 8.84 -3.40 22.91
CA CYS A 295 8.77 -2.20 22.07
C CYS A 295 9.99 -1.28 22.25
N ILE A 296 10.57 -1.20 23.45
CA ILE A 296 11.80 -0.41 23.71
C ILE A 296 12.99 -1.09 23.04
N LYS A 297 13.07 -2.41 23.17
CA LYS A 297 14.09 -3.20 22.52
C LYS A 297 14.05 -3.03 20.99
N ASP A 298 12.86 -3.11 20.39
CA ASP A 298 12.68 -2.89 18.96
C ASP A 298 13.15 -1.47 18.55
N TYR A 299 12.82 -0.45 19.32
CA TYR A 299 13.31 0.92 19.10
C TYR A 299 14.84 1.02 19.14
N LEU A 300 15.47 0.39 20.12
CA LEU A 300 16.94 0.38 20.24
C LEU A 300 17.59 -0.38 19.06
N VAL A 301 16.99 -1.48 18.64
CA VAL A 301 17.42 -2.25 17.45
C VAL A 301 17.32 -1.40 16.19
N LEU A 302 16.20 -0.69 15.99
CA LEU A 302 16.06 0.21 14.83
C LEU A 302 17.11 1.31 14.84
N LYS A 303 17.44 1.86 16.01
CA LYS A 303 18.48 2.88 16.16
C LYS A 303 19.87 2.33 15.79
N GLU A 304 20.19 1.12 16.22
CA GLU A 304 21.45 0.45 15.87
C GLU A 304 21.53 0.15 14.37
N ILE A 305 20.44 -0.35 13.76
CA ILE A 305 20.33 -0.55 12.30
C ILE A 305 20.54 0.78 11.57
N TRP A 306 19.88 1.84 12.02
CA TRP A 306 20.01 3.17 11.41
C TRP A 306 21.45 3.69 11.44
N MET A 307 22.15 3.52 12.57
CA MET A 307 23.54 3.93 12.71
C MET A 307 24.47 3.07 11.83
N ALA A 308 24.28 1.75 11.79
CA ALA A 308 25.04 0.82 10.96
C ALA A 308 24.88 1.11 9.47
N LEU A 309 23.71 1.56 9.04
CA LEU A 309 23.38 1.92 7.65
C LEU A 309 23.63 3.41 7.32
N LYS A 310 24.37 4.13 8.14
CA LYS A 310 24.76 5.54 7.95
C LYS A 310 23.58 6.52 7.82
N GLY A 311 22.51 6.28 8.58
CA GLY A 311 21.37 7.18 8.63
C GLY A 311 20.63 7.30 7.29
N PRO A 312 20.01 6.22 6.80
CA PRO A 312 19.33 6.23 5.51
C PRO A 312 18.21 7.27 5.48
N LYS A 313 18.05 7.92 4.33
CA LYS A 313 16.98 8.92 4.10
C LYS A 313 16.45 8.81 2.68
N ILE A 314 15.24 9.28 2.45
CA ILE A 314 14.65 9.29 1.11
C ILE A 314 15.48 10.17 0.17
N PRO A 315 16.01 9.64 -0.95
CA PRO A 315 16.93 10.35 -1.81
C PRO A 315 16.31 11.59 -2.49
N GLU A 316 17.09 12.64 -2.66
CA GLU A 316 16.68 13.86 -3.38
C GLU A 316 16.29 13.62 -4.84
N LYS A 317 16.79 12.54 -5.44
CA LYS A 317 16.45 12.15 -6.83
C LYS A 317 14.99 11.70 -7.01
N ASN A 318 14.30 11.41 -5.93
CA ASN A 318 12.88 11.04 -5.96
C ASN A 318 11.98 12.28 -5.83
N GLN A 319 11.80 13.02 -6.93
CA GLN A 319 11.07 14.29 -6.95
C GLN A 319 9.62 14.23 -6.43
N LYS A 320 9.02 13.06 -6.36
CA LYS A 320 7.63 12.87 -5.90
C LYS A 320 7.53 12.40 -4.44
N GLY A 321 8.65 12.25 -3.74
CA GLY A 321 8.66 11.59 -2.44
C GLY A 321 8.51 10.07 -2.56
N TRP A 322 8.23 9.41 -1.46
CA TRP A 322 8.05 7.97 -1.39
C TRP A 322 6.75 7.61 -0.68
N SER A 323 5.97 6.71 -1.27
CA SER A 323 4.70 6.25 -0.69
C SER A 323 4.86 4.86 -0.10
N TYR A 324 4.47 4.71 1.17
CA TYR A 324 4.50 3.45 1.89
C TYR A 324 3.26 3.33 2.77
N SER A 325 2.59 2.19 2.71
CA SER A 325 1.38 1.91 3.51
C SER A 325 0.33 3.04 3.48
N GLY A 326 0.13 3.65 2.30
CA GLY A 326 -0.85 4.73 2.10
C GLY A 326 -0.39 6.14 2.53
N THR A 327 0.80 6.27 3.10
CA THR A 327 1.40 7.56 3.50
C THR A 327 2.49 7.95 2.49
N THR A 328 2.49 9.22 2.05
CA THR A 328 3.53 9.77 1.19
C THR A 328 4.51 10.58 2.03
N TYR A 329 5.78 10.18 1.99
CA TYR A 329 6.87 10.84 2.70
C TYR A 329 7.64 11.77 1.76
N PRO A 330 7.99 12.98 2.18
CA PRO A 330 8.73 13.94 1.36
C PRO A 330 10.19 13.51 1.15
N ILE A 331 10.84 14.16 0.19
CA ILE A 331 12.30 14.05 -0.01
C ILE A 331 13.02 14.41 1.27
N GLY A 332 14.06 13.64 1.61
CA GLY A 332 14.84 13.82 2.83
C GLY A 332 14.18 13.30 4.09
N ALA A 333 12.97 12.78 4.03
CA ALA A 333 12.35 12.10 5.17
C ALA A 333 13.23 10.96 5.67
N ASN A 334 13.32 10.86 6.98
CA ASN A 334 14.25 10.00 7.70
C ASN A 334 13.59 9.52 8.99
N TRP A 335 14.21 8.55 9.65
CA TRP A 335 13.84 8.17 11.00
C TRP A 335 14.27 9.24 11.98
N ASP A 336 13.36 9.65 12.83
CA ASP A 336 13.57 10.68 13.82
C ASP A 336 13.72 10.07 15.23
N PHE A 337 14.95 9.80 15.63
CA PHE A 337 15.26 9.30 16.97
C PHE A 337 15.22 10.38 18.06
N ASP A 338 14.87 11.61 17.72
CA ASP A 338 14.50 12.64 18.68
C ASP A 338 13.03 12.54 19.10
N LYS A 339 12.23 11.72 18.40
CA LYS A 339 10.88 11.31 18.81
C LYS A 339 10.93 10.06 19.67
N ASP A 340 10.04 10.03 20.65
CA ASP A 340 9.78 8.84 21.45
C ASP A 340 9.14 7.70 20.63
N ILE A 341 9.30 6.47 21.12
CA ILE A 341 8.72 5.29 20.49
C ILE A 341 7.19 5.39 20.30
N ASP A 342 6.49 6.04 21.21
CA ASP A 342 5.03 6.24 21.13
C ASP A 342 4.62 7.13 19.95
N LEU A 343 5.55 7.88 19.38
CA LEU A 343 5.34 8.78 18.24
C LEU A 343 5.85 8.16 16.92
N TRP A 344 6.35 6.93 16.97
CA TRP A 344 7.01 6.28 15.82
C TRP A 344 6.07 5.71 14.76
N GLY A 345 4.77 5.56 15.04
CA GLY A 345 3.79 4.97 14.13
C GLY A 345 3.72 5.57 12.72
N GLN A 346 4.30 6.77 12.53
CA GLN A 346 4.37 7.46 11.23
C GLN A 346 5.79 7.57 10.66
N GLN A 347 6.74 6.76 11.15
CA GLN A 347 8.10 6.77 10.61
C GLN A 347 8.15 6.12 9.23
N PRO A 348 8.99 6.65 8.31
CA PRO A 348 9.11 6.09 6.96
C PRO A 348 9.53 4.61 7.00
N GLY A 349 8.73 3.75 6.36
CA GLY A 349 9.06 2.32 6.22
C GLY A 349 9.00 1.48 7.48
N VAL A 350 8.44 1.99 8.58
CA VAL A 350 8.24 1.23 9.84
C VAL A 350 6.76 1.08 10.13
N GLU A 351 6.30 -0.15 10.34
CA GLU A 351 4.96 -0.42 10.83
C GLU A 351 5.03 -1.05 12.22
N LEU A 352 4.16 -0.57 13.10
CA LEU A 352 4.05 -1.05 14.47
C LEU A 352 2.69 -1.72 14.66
N ASP A 353 2.65 -2.75 15.49
CA ASP A 353 1.39 -3.29 15.97
C ASP A 353 0.80 -2.43 17.12
N ALA A 354 -0.36 -2.85 17.63
CA ALA A 354 -1.02 -2.17 18.74
C ALA A 354 -0.21 -2.15 20.05
N LYS A 355 0.86 -2.96 20.14
CA LYS A 355 1.75 -3.05 21.30
C LYS A 355 3.06 -2.29 21.08
N GLY A 356 3.20 -1.58 19.94
CA GLY A 356 4.39 -0.84 19.55
C GLY A 356 5.56 -1.72 19.08
N ARG A 357 5.31 -3.02 18.77
CA ARG A 357 6.31 -3.93 18.22
C ARG A 357 6.43 -3.73 16.72
N VAL A 358 7.63 -3.79 16.19
CA VAL A 358 7.92 -3.65 14.76
C VAL A 358 7.44 -4.88 14.00
N THR A 359 6.47 -4.68 13.11
CA THR A 359 5.89 -5.75 12.27
C THR A 359 6.32 -5.66 10.82
N ALA A 360 6.69 -4.47 10.33
CA ALA A 360 7.26 -4.29 9.01
C ALA A 360 8.39 -3.27 9.02
N LEU A 361 9.44 -3.58 8.24
CA LEU A 361 10.59 -2.73 8.03
C LEU A 361 10.91 -2.66 6.54
N SER A 362 10.76 -1.48 5.92
CA SER A 362 11.04 -1.23 4.50
C SER A 362 11.99 -0.05 4.36
N ILE A 363 13.25 -0.32 4.03
CA ILE A 363 14.31 0.68 4.00
C ILE A 363 15.10 0.75 2.69
N GLY A 364 14.84 -0.14 1.75
CA GLY A 364 15.61 -0.22 0.50
C GLY A 364 15.60 1.05 -0.33
N ALA A 365 14.50 1.81 -0.32
CA ALA A 365 14.37 3.06 -1.08
C ALA A 365 15.10 4.27 -0.46
N PHE A 366 15.64 4.14 0.75
CA PHE A 366 16.27 5.25 1.48
C PHE A 366 17.76 5.46 1.17
N GLY A 367 18.34 4.61 0.32
CA GLY A 367 19.77 4.65 0.04
C GLY A 367 20.65 4.22 1.23
N PRO A 368 20.27 3.18 2.00
CA PRO A 368 21.09 2.68 3.10
C PRO A 368 22.42 2.12 2.56
N GLU A 369 23.49 2.28 3.32
CA GLU A 369 24.81 1.76 2.98
C GLU A 369 25.44 1.00 4.15
N GLY A 370 25.82 -0.25 3.94
CA GLY A 370 26.54 -1.04 4.94
C GLY A 370 26.00 -2.46 5.07
N ASP A 371 26.28 -3.06 6.21
CA ASP A 371 25.82 -4.40 6.56
C ASP A 371 24.74 -4.29 7.65
N ILE A 372 23.73 -5.11 7.56
CA ILE A 372 22.67 -5.18 8.60
C ILE A 372 23.30 -5.83 9.85
N PRO A 373 23.17 -5.20 11.04
CA PRO A 373 23.75 -5.74 12.27
C PRO A 373 22.99 -6.96 12.82
N GLU A 374 23.66 -7.73 13.67
CA GLU A 374 23.09 -8.95 14.27
C GLU A 374 21.86 -8.69 15.16
N CYS A 375 21.66 -7.48 15.66
CA CYS A 375 20.47 -7.11 16.43
C CYS A 375 19.17 -7.19 15.61
N LEU A 376 19.22 -7.29 14.27
CA LEU A 376 18.04 -7.53 13.42
C LEU A 376 17.19 -8.71 13.94
N GLY A 377 17.85 -9.79 14.38
CA GLY A 377 17.15 -10.99 14.90
C GLY A 377 16.35 -10.77 16.18
N ASP A 378 16.48 -9.61 16.79
CA ASP A 378 15.74 -9.25 18.00
C ASP A 378 14.37 -8.60 17.68
N LEU A 379 14.09 -8.24 16.41
CA LEU A 379 12.76 -7.81 15.97
C LEU A 379 11.80 -9.00 15.81
N THR A 380 11.49 -9.66 16.91
CA THR A 380 10.80 -10.98 16.91
C THR A 380 9.40 -10.97 16.34
N GLU A 381 8.74 -9.81 16.27
CA GLU A 381 7.40 -9.66 15.69
C GLU A 381 7.43 -9.28 14.20
N LEU A 382 8.62 -9.16 13.60
CA LEU A 382 8.77 -8.76 12.21
C LEU A 382 8.16 -9.78 11.27
N ARG A 383 7.25 -9.31 10.40
CA ARG A 383 6.55 -10.09 9.37
C ARG A 383 7.01 -9.74 7.97
N THR A 384 7.39 -8.48 7.76
CA THR A 384 7.87 -8.00 6.46
C THR A 384 9.22 -7.32 6.64
N LEU A 385 10.23 -7.82 5.94
CA LEU A 385 11.52 -7.18 5.82
C LEU A 385 11.79 -6.85 4.35
N SER A 386 11.77 -5.58 3.99
CA SER A 386 12.10 -5.10 2.64
C SER A 386 13.38 -4.26 2.69
N LEU A 387 14.46 -4.86 2.24
CA LEU A 387 15.75 -4.22 2.01
C LEU A 387 15.91 -3.81 0.54
N GLY A 388 14.82 -3.44 -0.08
CA GLY A 388 14.59 -3.15 -1.48
C GLY A 388 13.53 -4.08 -2.07
N ASN A 389 12.76 -3.55 -2.99
CA ASN A 389 11.71 -4.26 -3.70
C ASN A 389 11.87 -4.00 -5.21
N HIS A 390 11.48 -4.91 -6.06
CA HIS A 390 11.50 -4.70 -7.51
C HIS A 390 10.71 -3.45 -7.93
N SER A 391 9.71 -3.05 -7.14
CA SER A 391 8.90 -1.85 -7.37
C SER A 391 9.51 -0.53 -6.86
N ASP A 392 10.61 -0.55 -6.12
CA ASP A 392 11.27 0.66 -5.57
C ASP A 392 11.99 1.51 -6.62
N GLN A 393 11.82 1.20 -7.88
CA GLN A 393 12.51 1.91 -8.93
C GLN A 393 11.91 3.30 -9.17
N VAL A 394 12.78 4.29 -9.10
CA VAL A 394 12.45 5.69 -9.31
C VAL A 394 12.44 6.02 -10.79
N GLY A 395 11.26 6.38 -11.33
CA GLY A 395 11.09 6.96 -12.68
C GLY A 395 10.28 6.10 -13.66
N ASP A 396 9.99 6.70 -14.81
CA ASP A 396 8.94 6.27 -15.73
C ASP A 396 9.26 5.02 -16.56
N ASN A 397 10.48 4.48 -16.49
CA ASN A 397 10.86 3.31 -17.26
C ASN A 397 11.70 2.32 -16.45
N VAL A 398 11.03 1.33 -15.87
CA VAL A 398 11.64 0.28 -15.06
C VAL A 398 12.66 -0.54 -15.88
N ILE A 399 12.37 -0.85 -17.14
CA ILE A 399 13.22 -1.69 -17.99
C ILE A 399 14.52 -0.97 -18.34
N GLU A 400 14.46 0.28 -18.80
CA GLU A 400 15.65 1.07 -19.11
C GLU A 400 16.59 1.22 -17.91
N LYS A 401 16.01 1.45 -16.74
CA LYS A 401 16.77 1.56 -15.49
C LYS A 401 17.39 0.25 -15.06
N THR A 402 16.66 -0.85 -15.23
CA THR A 402 17.12 -2.20 -14.96
C THR A 402 18.27 -2.60 -15.89
N MET A 403 18.15 -2.28 -17.20
CA MET A 403 19.13 -2.61 -18.21
C MET A 403 20.42 -1.77 -18.10
N GLY A 404 20.36 -0.62 -17.44
CA GLY A 404 21.56 0.20 -17.17
C GLY A 404 22.12 0.94 -18.37
N ARG A 405 21.52 0.87 -19.54
CA ARG A 405 21.89 1.58 -20.75
C ARG A 405 20.68 2.16 -21.45
N ASP A 406 20.91 3.13 -22.31
CA ASP A 406 19.86 3.60 -23.20
C ASP A 406 19.52 2.48 -24.19
N LEU A 407 18.23 2.13 -24.23
CA LEU A 407 17.71 1.21 -25.21
C LEU A 407 17.63 1.93 -26.57
N THR A 408 17.91 1.21 -27.64
CA THR A 408 17.54 1.70 -28.96
C THR A 408 16.02 1.86 -29.02
N GLU A 409 15.52 2.71 -29.90
CA GLU A 409 14.07 2.98 -30.03
C GLU A 409 13.27 1.70 -30.30
N VAL A 410 13.86 0.75 -31.03
CA VAL A 410 13.30 -0.57 -31.30
C VAL A 410 13.26 -1.44 -30.05
N GLU A 411 14.35 -1.50 -29.29
CA GLU A 411 14.42 -2.26 -28.04
C GLU A 411 13.47 -1.66 -26.99
N ARG A 412 13.41 -0.33 -26.90
CA ARG A 412 12.49 0.38 -25.99
C ARG A 412 11.06 0.00 -26.30
N LYS A 413 10.67 0.00 -27.57
CA LYS A 413 9.33 -0.32 -28.00
C LYS A 413 9.02 -1.81 -27.79
N THR A 414 9.91 -2.69 -28.17
CA THR A 414 9.73 -4.14 -28.04
C THR A 414 9.73 -4.60 -26.57
N LEU A 415 10.68 -4.11 -25.78
CA LEU A 415 10.83 -4.50 -24.37
C LEU A 415 9.83 -3.81 -23.46
N CYS A 416 9.61 -2.50 -23.62
CA CYS A 416 8.74 -1.74 -22.74
C CYS A 416 7.26 -2.01 -23.01
N ASP A 417 6.86 -2.04 -24.27
CA ASP A 417 5.45 -2.27 -24.63
C ASP A 417 5.06 -3.73 -24.40
N ASP A 418 5.86 -4.69 -24.82
CA ASP A 418 5.59 -6.12 -24.62
C ASP A 418 5.75 -6.53 -23.15
N TYR A 419 6.85 -6.18 -22.50
CA TYR A 419 7.09 -6.58 -21.12
C TYR A 419 6.17 -5.84 -20.15
N TYR A 420 6.08 -4.51 -20.24
CA TYR A 420 5.25 -3.72 -19.34
C TYR A 420 3.76 -4.04 -19.52
N ASN A 421 3.28 -4.12 -20.75
CA ASN A 421 1.87 -4.43 -21.00
C ASN A 421 1.55 -5.91 -20.73
N LYS A 422 2.46 -6.83 -21.01
CA LYS A 422 2.24 -8.28 -20.87
C LYS A 422 2.43 -8.76 -19.42
N TYR A 423 3.34 -8.19 -18.64
CA TYR A 423 3.74 -8.74 -17.36
C TYR A 423 3.52 -7.82 -16.15
N VAL A 424 3.59 -6.52 -16.30
CA VAL A 424 3.48 -5.57 -15.17
C VAL A 424 2.04 -5.13 -14.94
N LYS A 425 1.24 -4.97 -15.99
CA LYS A 425 -0.15 -4.53 -15.90
C LYS A 425 -1.16 -5.58 -15.42
N ARG A 426 -0.77 -6.84 -15.28
CA ARG A 426 -1.60 -7.98 -14.84
C ARG A 426 -2.98 -8.15 -15.51
N ASP A 427 -3.34 -7.35 -16.49
CA ASP A 427 -4.57 -7.46 -17.27
C ASP A 427 -4.24 -7.91 -18.70
N ILE A 428 -3.76 -9.16 -18.80
CA ILE A 428 -3.55 -9.74 -20.12
C ILE A 428 -4.88 -10.25 -20.66
N LYS A 429 -5.61 -9.35 -21.26
CA LYS A 429 -6.40 -9.63 -22.41
C LYS A 429 -5.72 -8.92 -23.57
N ALA A 430 -4.65 -9.52 -24.14
CA ALA A 430 -4.16 -9.13 -25.45
C ALA A 430 -5.32 -9.37 -26.43
N ASN A 431 -6.15 -8.38 -26.61
CA ASN A 431 -7.17 -8.38 -27.63
C ASN A 431 -6.49 -8.17 -28.97
N PHE A 432 -6.97 -8.84 -30.02
CA PHE A 432 -6.65 -8.52 -31.42
C PHE A 432 -6.74 -6.99 -31.67
N SER A 433 -7.65 -6.28 -31.00
CA SER A 433 -7.74 -4.83 -30.93
C SER A 433 -6.45 -4.14 -30.45
N ASP A 434 -5.72 -4.74 -29.53
CA ASP A 434 -4.48 -4.14 -29.00
C ASP A 434 -3.31 -4.33 -29.95
N LEU A 435 -3.20 -5.50 -30.62
CA LEU A 435 -2.24 -5.74 -31.70
C LEU A 435 -2.51 -4.82 -32.91
N MET A 436 -3.78 -4.62 -33.25
CA MET A 436 -4.20 -3.67 -34.28
C MET A 436 -3.89 -2.22 -33.89
N GLN A 437 -4.09 -1.81 -32.65
CA GLN A 437 -3.75 -0.46 -32.17
C GLN A 437 -2.23 -0.23 -32.11
N ILE A 438 -1.44 -1.24 -31.77
CA ILE A 438 0.03 -1.16 -31.82
C ILE A 438 0.50 -0.97 -33.25
N ALA A 439 -0.03 -1.72 -34.20
CA ALA A 439 0.30 -1.57 -35.61
C ALA A 439 -0.12 -0.21 -36.21
N LEU A 440 -1.29 0.29 -35.80
CA LEU A 440 -1.79 1.63 -36.15
C LEU A 440 -0.93 2.75 -35.60
N LYS A 441 -0.52 2.65 -34.35
CA LYS A 441 0.33 3.64 -33.70
C LYS A 441 1.72 3.72 -34.34
N TRP A 442 2.25 2.60 -34.82
CA TRP A 442 3.49 2.57 -35.60
C TRP A 442 3.40 3.35 -36.89
N GLN A 443 2.26 3.31 -37.58
CA GLN A 443 2.03 4.03 -38.83
C GLN A 443 1.75 5.54 -38.60
N GLU A 444 1.03 5.88 -37.52
CA GLU A 444 0.74 7.27 -37.15
C GLU A 444 2.01 8.06 -36.74
N GLU A 445 3.03 7.38 -36.21
CA GLU A 445 4.29 7.99 -35.77
C GLU A 445 5.32 8.20 -36.91
N GLY A 446 4.94 7.99 -38.17
CA GLY A 446 5.80 8.27 -39.36
C GLY A 446 7.05 7.40 -39.47
N LYS A 447 7.04 6.21 -38.90
CA LYS A 447 8.16 5.23 -38.98
C LYS A 447 8.22 4.54 -40.33
N PRO A 448 9.42 4.06 -40.78
CA PRO A 448 9.60 3.59 -42.15
C PRO A 448 8.59 2.52 -42.53
N GLU A 449 8.15 2.54 -43.79
CA GLU A 449 7.06 1.72 -44.36
C GLU A 449 7.25 0.20 -44.26
N LYS A 450 8.37 -0.25 -43.77
CA LYS A 450 8.66 -1.64 -43.41
C LYS A 450 9.37 -1.65 -42.07
N PRO A 451 8.70 -2.04 -40.96
CA PRO A 451 9.46 -2.69 -39.92
C PRO A 451 10.12 -3.91 -40.61
N ASP A 452 11.42 -3.90 -40.76
CA ASP A 452 12.14 -5.08 -41.23
C ASP A 452 11.95 -6.15 -40.13
N LEU A 453 10.87 -6.94 -40.30
CA LEU A 453 10.59 -8.07 -39.42
C LEU A 453 11.73 -9.09 -39.43
N ALA A 454 12.45 -9.14 -40.54
CA ALA A 454 13.69 -9.91 -40.63
C ALA A 454 14.83 -9.24 -39.85
N ALA A 455 14.90 -7.90 -39.83
CA ALA A 455 15.85 -7.17 -38.97
C ALA A 455 15.44 -7.19 -37.49
N LEU A 456 14.15 -7.14 -37.15
CA LEU A 456 13.64 -7.36 -35.81
C LEU A 456 13.90 -8.80 -35.34
N SER A 457 13.64 -9.80 -36.17
CA SER A 457 14.00 -11.18 -35.85
C SER A 457 15.52 -11.42 -35.90
N ALA A 458 16.26 -10.78 -36.80
CA ALA A 458 17.72 -10.86 -36.86
C ALA A 458 18.40 -10.07 -35.72
N ALA A 459 17.86 -8.94 -35.33
CA ALA A 459 18.34 -8.18 -34.18
C ALA A 459 18.07 -8.94 -32.87
N SER A 460 16.94 -9.64 -32.76
CA SER A 460 16.62 -10.50 -31.61
C SER A 460 17.44 -11.79 -31.60
N VAL A 461 17.91 -12.27 -32.77
CA VAL A 461 18.73 -13.49 -32.93
C VAL A 461 20.22 -13.20 -32.87
N GLN A 462 20.70 -11.99 -33.20
CA GLN A 462 22.12 -11.62 -33.19
C GLN A 462 22.57 -10.86 -31.97
N SER A 463 21.69 -10.25 -31.20
CA SER A 463 22.07 -9.78 -29.89
C SER A 463 22.01 -10.98 -28.94
N ASP A 464 23.11 -11.28 -28.27
CA ASP A 464 23.10 -11.98 -26.97
C ASP A 464 22.20 -11.24 -26.01
N GLY A 465 20.93 -11.11 -26.21
CA GLY A 465 19.96 -10.25 -25.52
C GLY A 465 20.56 -8.89 -25.10
N PRO A 466 19.87 -7.89 -24.77
CA PRO A 466 20.49 -6.65 -24.33
C PRO A 466 21.54 -6.98 -23.27
N SER A 467 22.80 -6.58 -23.53
CA SER A 467 23.94 -6.91 -22.66
C SER A 467 23.68 -6.34 -21.27
N LEU A 468 23.24 -7.19 -20.36
CA LEU A 468 23.05 -6.87 -18.94
C LEU A 468 24.41 -6.57 -18.24
N LYS A 469 25.51 -6.46 -19.00
CA LYS A 469 26.85 -6.28 -18.46
C LYS A 469 27.06 -4.99 -17.69
N ASP A 470 26.20 -4.00 -17.93
CA ASP A 470 26.47 -2.65 -17.48
C ASP A 470 25.25 -1.99 -16.79
N VAL A 471 24.65 -2.66 -15.79
CA VAL A 471 23.78 -1.94 -14.86
C VAL A 471 24.68 -0.99 -14.05
N PRO A 472 24.66 0.33 -14.28
CA PRO A 472 25.52 1.22 -13.53
C PRO A 472 25.21 1.12 -12.04
N ALA A 473 26.25 1.08 -11.20
CA ALA A 473 26.13 1.07 -9.73
C ALA A 473 25.30 2.25 -9.19
N ASN A 474 25.20 3.35 -9.97
CA ASN A 474 24.39 4.53 -9.62
C ASN A 474 22.87 4.35 -9.77
N ARG A 475 22.40 3.22 -10.30
CA ARG A 475 20.97 2.88 -10.42
C ARG A 475 20.45 2.01 -9.28
N LEU A 476 21.33 1.61 -8.39
CA LEU A 476 20.91 0.92 -7.17
C LEU A 476 20.25 1.91 -6.22
N THR A 477 19.18 1.48 -5.55
CA THR A 477 18.48 2.28 -4.54
C THR A 477 19.14 2.19 -3.18
N ASN A 478 19.96 1.13 -2.96
CA ASN A 478 20.65 0.92 -1.68
C ASN A 478 22.03 0.30 -1.86
N GLY A 479 22.83 0.36 -0.80
CA GLY A 479 24.17 -0.19 -0.71
C GLY A 479 24.31 -1.30 0.33
N ILE A 480 23.23 -1.96 0.72
CA ILE A 480 23.23 -3.08 1.66
C ILE A 480 23.99 -4.26 1.02
N ARG A 481 24.97 -4.80 1.76
CA ARG A 481 25.87 -5.84 1.25
C ARG A 481 25.61 -7.21 1.86
N GLY A 482 25.32 -7.28 3.15
CA GLY A 482 25.20 -8.52 3.90
C GLY A 482 23.98 -8.56 4.81
N ILE A 483 23.47 -9.76 5.00
CA ILE A 483 22.38 -10.07 5.91
C ILE A 483 22.94 -10.96 7.04
N PRO A 484 22.71 -10.61 8.31
CA PRO A 484 23.28 -11.34 9.45
C PRO A 484 22.66 -12.71 9.66
N LYS A 485 23.36 -13.59 10.37
CA LYS A 485 22.84 -14.92 10.76
C LYS A 485 21.55 -14.85 11.57
N SER A 486 21.42 -13.79 12.35
CA SER A 486 20.27 -13.58 13.23
C SER A 486 18.94 -13.47 12.51
N ILE A 487 18.93 -13.28 11.18
CA ILE A 487 17.70 -13.33 10.39
C ILE A 487 16.93 -14.63 10.62
N GLY A 488 17.62 -15.75 10.84
CA GLY A 488 17.02 -17.05 11.16
C GLY A 488 16.22 -17.07 12.48
N LYS A 489 16.31 -16.05 13.32
CA LYS A 489 15.51 -15.92 14.54
C LYS A 489 14.13 -15.32 14.31
N LEU A 490 13.86 -14.73 13.14
CA LEU A 490 12.64 -14.00 12.84
C LEU A 490 11.48 -14.93 12.46
N LYS A 491 11.01 -15.73 13.41
CA LYS A 491 10.02 -16.80 13.19
C LYS A 491 8.68 -16.31 12.62
N ASN A 492 8.34 -15.05 12.83
CA ASN A 492 7.12 -14.45 12.33
C ASN A 492 7.27 -13.86 10.91
N LEU A 493 8.48 -13.90 10.33
CA LEU A 493 8.75 -13.35 9.02
C LEU A 493 7.96 -14.08 7.93
N GLN A 494 7.20 -13.33 7.14
CA GLN A 494 6.36 -13.79 6.03
C GLN A 494 6.94 -13.40 4.66
N MET A 495 7.51 -12.20 4.58
CA MET A 495 8.06 -11.64 3.36
C MET A 495 9.48 -11.12 3.58
N LEU A 496 10.41 -11.55 2.72
CA LEU A 496 11.79 -11.09 2.70
C LEU A 496 12.16 -10.60 1.31
N TYR A 497 12.30 -9.29 1.16
CA TYR A 497 12.68 -8.66 -0.10
C TYR A 497 14.04 -8.01 0.01
N ILE A 498 14.95 -8.42 -0.87
CA ILE A 498 16.31 -7.90 -1.00
C ILE A 498 16.50 -7.53 -2.46
N ALA A 499 16.43 -6.25 -2.79
CA ALA A 499 16.46 -5.82 -4.17
C ALA A 499 17.20 -4.50 -4.38
N ASN A 500 17.62 -4.26 -5.61
CA ASN A 500 18.21 -3.01 -6.08
C ASN A 500 19.39 -2.55 -5.19
N GLY A 501 20.20 -3.48 -4.72
CA GLY A 501 21.26 -3.26 -3.75
C GLY A 501 22.55 -4.01 -4.03
N LYS A 502 23.54 -3.80 -3.16
CA LYS A 502 24.86 -4.44 -3.26
C LYS A 502 24.90 -5.81 -2.56
N PHE A 503 23.77 -6.41 -2.28
CA PHE A 503 23.72 -7.73 -1.66
C PHE A 503 24.52 -8.76 -2.46
N ALA A 504 25.36 -9.51 -1.79
CA ALA A 504 26.20 -10.54 -2.39
C ALA A 504 25.86 -11.93 -1.87
N ASP A 505 25.71 -12.08 -0.56
CA ASP A 505 25.40 -13.34 0.11
C ASP A 505 24.88 -13.10 1.53
N PHE A 506 24.32 -14.12 2.14
CA PHE A 506 24.07 -14.19 3.57
C PHE A 506 25.38 -14.41 4.34
N ALA A 507 25.39 -14.07 5.62
CA ALA A 507 26.53 -14.41 6.47
C ALA A 507 26.74 -15.93 6.50
N GLU A 508 28.01 -16.37 6.49
CA GLU A 508 28.37 -17.79 6.47
C GLU A 508 27.70 -18.56 7.61
N GLY A 509 27.04 -19.66 7.31
CA GLY A 509 26.31 -20.51 8.25
C GLY A 509 24.97 -19.93 8.70
N THR A 510 24.36 -19.03 7.91
CA THR A 510 22.97 -18.61 8.10
C THR A 510 22.03 -19.79 7.90
N ASP A 511 21.13 -20.02 8.85
CA ASP A 511 20.12 -21.07 8.83
C ASP A 511 18.72 -20.44 8.87
N LEU A 512 17.92 -20.69 7.85
CA LEU A 512 16.56 -20.18 7.69
C LEU A 512 15.48 -21.19 8.09
N SER A 513 15.88 -22.35 8.64
CA SER A 513 14.98 -23.48 8.93
C SER A 513 13.87 -23.15 9.95
N ALA A 514 14.06 -22.13 10.77
CA ALA A 514 13.07 -21.67 11.75
C ALA A 514 12.03 -20.67 11.18
N LEU A 515 12.17 -20.25 9.93
CA LEU A 515 11.27 -19.27 9.29
C LEU A 515 10.02 -19.95 8.70
N GLU A 516 9.25 -20.64 9.55
CA GLU A 516 8.09 -21.45 9.11
C GLU A 516 6.97 -20.64 8.46
N ASN A 517 6.91 -19.33 8.72
CA ASN A 517 5.92 -18.42 8.17
C ASN A 517 6.37 -17.72 6.88
N LEU A 518 7.62 -17.88 6.45
CA LEU A 518 8.13 -17.22 5.25
C LEU A 518 7.52 -17.83 4.00
N THR A 519 6.73 -17.03 3.28
CA THR A 519 6.05 -17.44 2.04
C THR A 519 6.67 -16.83 0.80
N ASP A 520 7.23 -15.63 0.91
CA ASP A 520 7.68 -14.83 -0.21
C ASP A 520 9.10 -14.34 -0.01
N MET A 521 9.98 -14.63 -0.99
CA MET A 521 11.36 -14.19 -0.97
C MET A 521 11.79 -13.65 -2.33
N GLU A 522 12.46 -12.50 -2.29
CA GLU A 522 13.00 -11.82 -3.47
C GLU A 522 14.48 -11.51 -3.29
N LEU A 523 15.31 -11.93 -4.27
CA LEU A 523 16.69 -11.50 -4.48
C LEU A 523 16.77 -10.91 -5.88
N TYR A 524 16.40 -9.63 -6.03
CA TYR A 524 16.18 -8.99 -7.31
C TYR A 524 17.18 -7.85 -7.56
N ASN A 525 17.78 -7.80 -8.74
CA ASN A 525 18.75 -6.76 -9.11
C ASN A 525 19.83 -6.55 -8.03
N CYS A 526 20.54 -7.65 -7.72
CA CYS A 526 21.66 -7.70 -6.79
C CYS A 526 22.98 -7.91 -7.57
N PRO A 527 23.58 -6.89 -8.19
CA PRO A 527 24.74 -7.07 -9.10
C PRO A 527 26.00 -7.57 -8.40
N SER A 528 26.07 -7.52 -7.07
CA SER A 528 27.18 -8.12 -6.30
C SER A 528 27.03 -9.63 -6.10
N MET A 529 25.83 -10.18 -6.28
CA MET A 529 25.53 -11.60 -6.16
C MET A 529 26.04 -12.33 -7.41
N LYS A 530 27.14 -13.06 -7.30
CA LYS A 530 27.77 -13.80 -8.40
C LYS A 530 27.37 -15.27 -8.44
N ARG A 531 26.83 -15.79 -7.36
CA ARG A 531 26.31 -17.14 -7.22
C ARG A 531 25.01 -17.09 -6.43
N LEU A 532 24.11 -18.01 -6.69
CA LEU A 532 22.91 -18.17 -5.85
C LEU A 532 23.32 -18.65 -4.46
N PRO A 533 22.83 -18.06 -3.35
CA PRO A 533 23.20 -18.47 -1.99
C PRO A 533 22.50 -19.79 -1.62
N VAL A 534 22.74 -20.84 -2.41
CA VAL A 534 22.01 -22.11 -2.35
C VAL A 534 22.16 -22.82 -1.00
N GLU A 535 23.34 -22.70 -0.35
CA GLU A 535 23.61 -23.32 0.95
C GLU A 535 22.67 -22.77 2.05
N THR A 536 22.36 -21.48 1.99
CA THR A 536 21.38 -20.86 2.91
C THR A 536 19.95 -21.14 2.45
N LEU A 537 19.64 -20.98 1.17
CA LEU A 537 18.28 -21.12 0.63
C LEU A 537 17.72 -22.54 0.82
N LYS A 538 18.55 -23.59 0.71
CA LYS A 538 18.10 -24.99 0.92
C LYS A 538 17.67 -25.29 2.35
N THR A 539 18.01 -24.41 3.32
CA THR A 539 17.58 -24.57 4.72
C THR A 539 16.14 -24.11 4.94
N LEU A 540 15.54 -23.37 3.99
CA LEU A 540 14.15 -22.90 4.09
C LEU A 540 13.19 -24.05 4.42
N PRO A 541 12.29 -23.87 5.38
CA PRO A 541 11.31 -24.90 5.77
C PRO A 541 10.21 -25.11 4.74
N GLY A 542 10.00 -24.11 3.89
CA GLY A 542 9.07 -24.08 2.76
C GLY A 542 9.01 -22.65 2.23
N ILE A 543 8.62 -22.50 0.98
CA ILE A 543 8.47 -21.18 0.34
C ILE A 543 7.45 -21.27 -0.78
N GLN A 544 6.62 -20.25 -0.99
CA GLN A 544 5.62 -20.24 -2.05
C GLN A 544 6.08 -19.44 -3.25
N LEU A 545 6.76 -18.33 -3.03
CA LEU A 545 7.28 -17.47 -4.08
C LEU A 545 8.78 -17.25 -3.93
N LEU A 546 9.53 -17.49 -5.00
CA LEU A 546 10.93 -17.12 -5.15
C LEU A 546 11.11 -16.22 -6.37
N ASN A 547 11.71 -15.07 -6.18
CA ASN A 547 12.06 -14.15 -7.25
C ASN A 547 13.58 -13.91 -7.28
N PHE A 548 14.25 -14.46 -8.29
CA PHE A 548 15.67 -14.26 -8.58
C PHE A 548 15.89 -13.47 -9.86
N ALA A 549 14.88 -12.74 -10.33
CA ALA A 549 14.96 -12.02 -11.58
C ALA A 549 15.97 -10.86 -11.53
N ASN A 550 16.48 -10.51 -12.71
CA ASN A 550 17.33 -9.35 -12.93
C ASN A 550 18.65 -9.34 -12.15
N ASN A 551 19.32 -10.49 -12.12
CA ASN A 551 20.66 -10.62 -11.52
C ASN A 551 21.73 -10.88 -12.60
N PRO A 552 22.13 -9.84 -13.36
CA PRO A 552 22.95 -10.02 -14.56
C PRO A 552 24.38 -10.51 -14.27
N GLN A 553 24.86 -10.38 -13.03
CA GLN A 553 26.19 -10.83 -12.61
C GLN A 553 26.18 -12.24 -12.03
N LEU A 554 25.02 -12.85 -11.88
CA LEU A 554 24.87 -14.18 -11.32
C LEU A 554 25.51 -15.28 -12.16
N GLY A 555 25.79 -15.00 -13.45
CA GLY A 555 26.34 -16.00 -14.35
C GLY A 555 25.31 -17.08 -14.71
N ASP A 556 25.80 -18.26 -15.11
CA ASP A 556 24.95 -19.42 -15.31
C ASP A 556 24.84 -20.23 -14.01
N PHE A 557 23.69 -20.19 -13.41
CA PHE A 557 23.44 -20.79 -12.07
C PHE A 557 22.55 -22.05 -12.13
N HIS A 558 22.51 -22.74 -13.25
CA HIS A 558 21.62 -23.88 -13.43
C HIS A 558 21.89 -25.03 -12.45
N GLU A 559 23.15 -25.24 -11.99
CA GLU A 559 23.48 -26.25 -11.00
C GLU A 559 23.02 -25.87 -9.59
N ASP A 560 23.21 -24.60 -9.20
CA ASP A 560 22.71 -24.06 -7.94
C ASP A 560 21.17 -24.14 -7.91
N LEU A 561 20.52 -23.78 -9.02
CA LEU A 561 19.07 -23.89 -9.17
C LEU A 561 18.58 -25.35 -9.09
N ALA A 562 19.26 -26.28 -9.74
CA ALA A 562 18.95 -27.71 -9.66
C ALA A 562 19.00 -28.23 -8.21
N THR A 563 20.03 -27.81 -7.47
CA THR A 563 20.17 -28.14 -6.05
C THR A 563 19.02 -27.60 -5.22
N LEU A 564 18.62 -26.35 -5.47
CA LEU A 564 17.55 -25.67 -4.74
C LEU A 564 16.19 -26.33 -4.99
N VAL A 565 15.82 -26.55 -6.26
CA VAL A 565 14.50 -27.11 -6.61
C VAL A 565 14.36 -28.58 -6.26
N SER A 566 15.46 -29.31 -6.09
CA SER A 566 15.46 -30.69 -5.59
C SER A 566 15.36 -30.80 -4.07
N SER A 567 15.46 -29.70 -3.33
CA SER A 567 15.24 -29.69 -1.88
C SER A 567 13.81 -30.13 -1.55
N GLU A 568 13.66 -31.16 -0.70
CA GLU A 568 12.37 -31.77 -0.37
C GLU A 568 11.31 -30.75 0.08
N LYS A 569 11.69 -29.79 0.91
CA LYS A 569 10.77 -28.79 1.47
C LYS A 569 10.33 -27.77 0.40
N ILE A 570 11.28 -27.27 -0.39
CA ILE A 570 11.02 -26.31 -1.46
C ILE A 570 10.19 -26.96 -2.55
N SER A 571 10.53 -28.19 -2.97
CA SER A 571 9.80 -28.90 -4.03
C SER A 571 8.33 -29.14 -3.69
N LYS A 572 7.99 -29.29 -2.41
CA LYS A 572 6.60 -29.50 -1.95
C LYS A 572 5.81 -28.18 -1.74
N SER A 573 6.45 -27.04 -1.72
CA SER A 573 5.81 -25.76 -1.34
C SER A 573 5.82 -24.70 -2.43
N LEU A 574 6.85 -24.65 -3.29
CA LEU A 574 7.06 -23.59 -4.28
C LEU A 574 5.94 -23.56 -5.32
N GLN A 575 5.30 -22.40 -5.47
CA GLN A 575 4.19 -22.16 -6.38
C GLN A 575 4.56 -21.20 -7.53
N ILE A 576 5.43 -20.23 -7.26
CA ILE A 576 5.82 -19.18 -8.19
C ILE A 576 7.33 -19.03 -8.19
N LEU A 577 7.93 -19.10 -9.38
CA LEU A 577 9.37 -18.91 -9.57
C LEU A 577 9.64 -17.92 -10.71
N TYR A 578 10.30 -16.81 -10.36
CA TYR A 578 10.77 -15.81 -11.34
C TYR A 578 12.29 -15.91 -11.51
N LEU A 579 12.72 -16.13 -12.74
CA LEU A 579 14.13 -16.29 -13.15
C LEU A 579 14.51 -15.34 -14.29
N SER A 580 13.66 -14.39 -14.63
CA SER A 580 13.81 -13.55 -15.82
C SER A 580 15.01 -12.60 -15.72
N PHE A 581 15.55 -12.19 -16.86
CA PHE A 581 16.68 -11.26 -16.98
C PHE A 581 17.96 -11.74 -16.29
N ASN A 582 18.30 -13.00 -16.50
CA ASN A 582 19.52 -13.63 -16.02
C ASN A 582 20.34 -14.21 -17.16
N ARG A 583 21.29 -15.09 -16.86
CA ARG A 583 22.16 -15.77 -17.82
C ARG A 583 22.03 -17.29 -17.77
N LEU A 584 20.87 -17.77 -17.40
CA LEU A 584 20.61 -19.19 -17.31
C LEU A 584 20.72 -19.82 -18.70
N THR A 585 21.55 -20.86 -18.85
CA THR A 585 21.75 -21.54 -20.13
C THR A 585 20.98 -22.85 -20.25
N VAL A 586 20.68 -23.44 -19.12
CA VAL A 586 19.92 -24.70 -18.98
C VAL A 586 18.82 -24.51 -17.96
N LEU A 587 17.59 -24.86 -18.31
CA LEU A 587 16.53 -25.03 -17.30
C LEU A 587 16.69 -26.44 -16.72
N PRO A 588 16.98 -26.59 -15.40
CA PRO A 588 17.14 -27.89 -14.77
C PRO A 588 15.81 -28.66 -14.68
N ASP A 589 15.88 -29.89 -14.22
CA ASP A 589 14.69 -30.71 -13.97
C ASP A 589 13.81 -30.11 -12.88
N MET A 590 12.62 -29.64 -13.27
CA MET A 590 11.61 -29.05 -12.37
C MET A 590 10.52 -30.06 -11.95
N SER A 591 10.68 -31.35 -12.31
CA SER A 591 9.65 -32.37 -12.12
C SER A 591 9.31 -32.65 -10.64
N MET A 592 10.17 -32.23 -9.72
CA MET A 592 9.95 -32.34 -8.28
C MET A 592 9.05 -31.23 -7.70
N LEU A 593 8.84 -30.14 -8.44
CA LEU A 593 8.06 -28.98 -7.97
C LEU A 593 6.55 -29.24 -8.11
N GLU A 594 5.98 -30.02 -7.20
CA GLU A 594 4.60 -30.51 -7.28
C GLU A 594 3.54 -29.39 -7.32
N LYS A 595 3.85 -28.23 -6.74
CA LYS A 595 2.89 -27.09 -6.63
C LYS A 595 3.23 -25.92 -7.53
N LEU A 596 4.24 -26.06 -8.39
CA LEU A 596 4.63 -24.96 -9.26
C LEU A 596 3.50 -24.62 -10.24
N GLY A 597 2.88 -23.46 -10.05
CA GLY A 597 1.83 -22.92 -10.93
C GLY A 597 2.34 -21.89 -11.91
N LYS A 598 3.41 -21.16 -11.57
CA LYS A 598 3.97 -20.11 -12.43
C LYS A 598 5.49 -20.19 -12.50
N LEU A 599 6.00 -20.24 -13.74
CA LEU A 599 7.43 -20.15 -14.04
C LEU A 599 7.67 -19.05 -15.08
N ASP A 600 8.54 -18.10 -14.75
CA ASP A 600 8.94 -17.02 -15.63
C ASP A 600 10.46 -17.02 -15.80
N CYS A 601 10.92 -17.31 -17.05
CA CYS A 601 12.32 -17.40 -17.43
C CYS A 601 12.66 -16.48 -18.62
N ILE A 602 11.92 -15.39 -18.77
CA ILE A 602 12.07 -14.47 -19.92
C ILE A 602 13.46 -13.83 -19.90
N TYR A 603 14.01 -13.55 -21.09
CA TYR A 603 15.32 -12.92 -21.22
C TYR A 603 16.43 -13.66 -20.49
N ASN A 604 16.64 -14.93 -20.86
CA ASN A 604 17.78 -15.73 -20.48
C ASN A 604 18.55 -16.20 -21.72
N GLN A 605 19.44 -17.16 -21.58
CA GLN A 605 20.20 -17.77 -22.65
C GLN A 605 19.90 -19.26 -22.73
N ILE A 606 18.70 -19.70 -22.34
CA ILE A 606 18.32 -21.09 -22.23
C ILE A 606 18.31 -21.73 -23.62
N LYS A 607 19.14 -22.76 -23.78
CA LYS A 607 19.23 -23.61 -24.99
C LYS A 607 18.56 -24.96 -24.74
N THR A 608 18.65 -25.46 -23.53
CA THR A 608 18.22 -26.79 -23.17
C THR A 608 17.28 -26.72 -21.97
N ILE A 609 16.17 -27.39 -22.11
CA ILE A 609 15.26 -27.69 -21.01
C ILE A 609 15.47 -29.14 -20.68
N LYS A 610 16.04 -29.48 -19.52
CA LYS A 610 16.09 -30.84 -19.04
C LYS A 610 14.67 -31.26 -18.65
N LYS A 611 14.35 -32.53 -18.50
CA LYS A 611 13.05 -33.11 -18.09
C LYS A 611 12.33 -32.18 -17.11
N ALA A 612 11.80 -31.07 -17.66
CA ALA A 612 11.53 -29.86 -16.86
C ALA A 612 10.31 -29.99 -15.97
N PHE A 613 9.31 -30.79 -16.37
CA PHE A 613 8.04 -30.83 -15.71
C PHE A 613 7.57 -32.29 -15.65
N GLY A 614 7.35 -32.80 -14.46
CA GLY A 614 6.79 -34.15 -14.27
C GLY A 614 5.25 -34.12 -14.37
N ASN A 615 4.63 -35.31 -14.40
CA ASN A 615 3.18 -35.48 -14.46
C ASN A 615 2.41 -34.91 -13.24
N LYS A 616 3.12 -34.40 -12.25
CA LYS A 616 2.55 -33.87 -10.99
C LYS A 616 2.55 -32.34 -10.91
N VAL A 617 3.15 -31.67 -11.89
CA VAL A 617 3.27 -30.20 -11.87
C VAL A 617 2.05 -29.60 -12.54
N ASN A 618 1.31 -28.79 -11.78
CA ASN A 618 0.12 -28.09 -12.27
C ASN A 618 0.50 -26.64 -12.68
N LEU A 619 1.26 -26.51 -13.78
CA LEU A 619 1.60 -25.20 -14.31
C LEU A 619 0.35 -24.50 -14.85
N VAL A 620 0.10 -23.27 -14.38
CA VAL A 620 -0.92 -22.36 -14.89
C VAL A 620 -0.30 -21.39 -15.90
N GLN A 621 0.91 -20.91 -15.63
CA GLN A 621 1.62 -19.97 -16.51
C GLN A 621 3.07 -20.37 -16.69
N LEU A 622 3.48 -20.46 -17.97
CA LEU A 622 4.87 -20.70 -18.38
C LEU A 622 5.30 -19.63 -19.38
N SER A 623 6.35 -18.87 -19.05
CA SER A 623 6.92 -17.82 -19.88
C SER A 623 8.40 -18.07 -20.09
N MET A 624 8.78 -18.37 -21.34
CA MET A 624 10.13 -18.72 -21.77
C MET A 624 10.62 -17.81 -22.92
N ASP A 625 10.02 -16.63 -23.08
CA ASP A 625 10.29 -15.73 -24.18
C ASP A 625 11.75 -15.22 -24.17
N TYR A 626 12.27 -14.86 -25.32
CA TYR A 626 13.62 -14.31 -25.48
C TYR A 626 14.72 -15.23 -24.92
N ASN A 627 14.71 -16.49 -25.39
CA ASN A 627 15.71 -17.49 -25.08
C ASN A 627 16.32 -18.06 -26.37
N GLN A 628 17.02 -19.17 -26.29
CA GLN A 628 17.68 -19.83 -27.44
C GLN A 628 17.19 -21.28 -27.62
N ILE A 629 15.97 -21.56 -27.19
CA ILE A 629 15.38 -22.91 -27.19
C ILE A 629 15.09 -23.34 -28.61
N SER A 630 15.64 -24.48 -29.03
CA SER A 630 15.46 -25.05 -30.37
C SER A 630 14.58 -26.30 -30.36
N GLU A 631 14.37 -26.90 -29.20
CA GLU A 631 13.55 -28.11 -29.02
C GLU A 631 12.96 -28.14 -27.62
N LEU A 632 11.85 -28.84 -27.45
CA LEU A 632 11.21 -29.08 -26.17
C LEU A 632 11.46 -30.50 -25.71
N PRO A 633 11.71 -30.75 -24.39
CA PRO A 633 11.97 -32.08 -23.88
C PRO A 633 10.71 -32.94 -23.94
N ARG A 634 10.91 -34.25 -24.15
CA ARG A 634 9.83 -35.24 -24.20
C ARG A 634 10.12 -36.37 -23.20
N ASP A 635 9.06 -36.99 -22.69
CA ASP A 635 9.18 -38.20 -21.93
C ASP A 635 9.47 -39.44 -22.80
N GLU A 636 9.56 -40.60 -22.18
CA GLU A 636 9.80 -41.87 -22.88
C GLU A 636 8.69 -42.25 -23.89
N ASN A 637 7.51 -41.63 -23.73
CA ASN A 637 6.36 -41.82 -24.62
C ASN A 637 6.26 -40.74 -25.72
N GLY A 638 7.23 -39.84 -25.81
CA GLY A 638 7.21 -38.71 -26.72
C GLY A 638 6.33 -37.54 -26.28
N SER A 639 5.76 -37.59 -25.10
CA SER A 639 4.92 -36.52 -24.53
C SER A 639 5.77 -35.46 -23.82
N PHE A 640 5.34 -34.22 -23.92
CA PHE A 640 5.91 -33.15 -23.14
C PHE A 640 5.17 -33.10 -21.79
N CYS A 641 5.90 -33.38 -20.70
CA CYS A 641 5.31 -33.63 -19.41
C CYS A 641 4.78 -32.35 -18.75
N GLY A 642 3.56 -32.38 -18.18
CA GLY A 642 3.15 -31.43 -17.15
C GLY A 642 2.26 -30.27 -17.59
N TYR A 643 1.50 -30.38 -18.72
CA TYR A 643 0.69 -29.26 -19.22
C TYR A 643 -0.80 -29.43 -19.20
N ALA A 644 -1.34 -30.28 -18.38
CA ALA A 644 -2.78 -30.54 -18.41
C ALA A 644 -3.64 -29.28 -18.25
N ASP A 645 -3.16 -28.29 -17.48
CA ASP A 645 -3.95 -27.16 -17.03
C ASP A 645 -3.28 -25.78 -17.27
N VAL A 646 -2.34 -25.69 -18.23
CA VAL A 646 -1.66 -24.42 -18.54
C VAL A 646 -2.65 -23.42 -19.14
N GLU A 647 -2.87 -22.31 -18.45
CA GLU A 647 -3.72 -21.22 -18.95
C GLU A 647 -2.96 -20.34 -19.97
N SER A 648 -1.69 -20.07 -19.71
CA SER A 648 -0.84 -19.25 -20.57
C SER A 648 0.52 -19.90 -20.81
N PHE A 649 0.88 -20.01 -22.08
CA PHE A 649 2.11 -20.66 -22.53
C PHE A 649 2.83 -19.80 -23.55
N SER A 650 4.05 -19.36 -23.25
CA SER A 650 4.79 -18.46 -24.12
C SER A 650 6.24 -18.89 -24.33
N PHE A 651 6.61 -19.05 -25.59
CA PHE A 651 7.95 -19.36 -26.09
C PHE A 651 8.35 -18.44 -27.26
N SER A 652 7.86 -17.21 -27.25
CA SER A 652 8.20 -16.27 -28.32
C SER A 652 9.69 -15.92 -28.32
N HIS A 653 10.21 -15.48 -29.46
CA HIS A 653 11.63 -15.11 -29.63
C HIS A 653 12.61 -16.22 -29.18
N ASN A 654 12.39 -17.43 -29.71
CA ASN A 654 13.26 -18.60 -29.56
C ASN A 654 13.75 -19.13 -30.90
N LYS A 655 14.24 -20.35 -30.97
CA LYS A 655 14.82 -20.98 -32.19
C LYS A 655 14.11 -22.26 -32.60
N LEU A 656 12.83 -22.39 -32.19
CA LEU A 656 12.03 -23.55 -32.54
C LEU A 656 11.77 -23.61 -34.06
N LYS A 657 11.96 -24.76 -34.66
CA LYS A 657 11.80 -24.97 -36.13
C LYS A 657 10.44 -25.54 -36.49
N LYS A 658 9.79 -26.24 -35.57
CA LYS A 658 8.47 -26.82 -35.75
C LYS A 658 7.56 -26.41 -34.59
N PHE A 659 6.28 -26.23 -34.85
CA PHE A 659 5.29 -26.09 -33.80
C PHE A 659 5.13 -27.43 -33.07
N PRO A 660 5.28 -27.47 -31.73
CA PRO A 660 5.42 -28.73 -31.01
C PRO A 660 4.11 -29.51 -30.93
N ALA A 661 4.19 -30.84 -31.01
CA ALA A 661 3.07 -31.74 -30.82
C ALA A 661 2.82 -32.08 -29.35
N ILE A 662 2.61 -31.05 -28.52
CA ILE A 662 2.42 -31.17 -27.06
C ILE A 662 0.99 -30.81 -26.62
N PHE A 663 0.17 -30.35 -27.53
CA PHE A 663 -1.22 -29.95 -27.29
C PHE A 663 -2.19 -30.97 -27.89
N SER A 664 -3.46 -30.94 -27.48
CA SER A 664 -4.54 -31.74 -28.05
C SER A 664 -5.83 -30.93 -28.13
N SER A 665 -6.53 -31.08 -29.27
CA SER A 665 -7.88 -30.53 -29.45
C SER A 665 -8.96 -31.20 -28.55
N SER A 666 -8.64 -32.38 -28.01
CA SER A 666 -9.51 -33.09 -27.08
C SER A 666 -9.41 -32.60 -25.64
N SER A 667 -8.43 -31.74 -25.32
CA SER A 667 -8.32 -31.14 -24.00
C SER A 667 -9.63 -30.46 -23.60
N ILE A 668 -10.09 -30.75 -22.35
CA ILE A 668 -11.28 -30.14 -21.77
C ILE A 668 -11.00 -28.68 -21.33
N TYR A 669 -9.74 -28.38 -21.09
CA TYR A 669 -9.30 -27.03 -20.69
C TYR A 669 -9.08 -26.18 -21.94
N ILE A 670 -9.53 -24.93 -21.87
CA ILE A 670 -9.31 -23.91 -22.89
C ILE A 670 -8.19 -23.02 -22.40
N MET A 671 -7.03 -23.10 -23.02
CA MET A 671 -5.93 -22.19 -22.72
C MET A 671 -6.30 -20.74 -23.10
N SER A 672 -5.88 -19.77 -22.30
CA SER A 672 -6.10 -18.36 -22.60
C SER A 672 -5.22 -17.92 -23.78
N SER A 673 -3.93 -18.24 -23.73
CA SER A 673 -2.98 -17.87 -24.79
C SER A 673 -1.84 -18.87 -24.94
N VAL A 674 -1.46 -19.09 -26.20
CA VAL A 674 -0.25 -19.82 -26.60
C VAL A 674 0.52 -18.96 -27.60
N ASP A 675 1.75 -18.61 -27.26
CA ASP A 675 2.59 -17.72 -28.07
C ASP A 675 3.91 -18.40 -28.45
N PHE A 676 4.07 -18.65 -29.73
CA PHE A 676 5.29 -19.14 -30.39
C PHE A 676 5.76 -18.17 -31.49
N SER A 677 5.39 -16.91 -31.37
CA SER A 677 5.82 -15.89 -32.35
C SER A 677 7.33 -15.68 -32.32
N PHE A 678 7.87 -15.17 -33.42
CA PHE A 678 9.30 -14.87 -33.56
C PHE A 678 10.22 -16.07 -33.28
N ASN A 679 9.85 -17.21 -33.81
CA ASN A 679 10.67 -18.42 -33.86
C ASN A 679 11.12 -18.71 -35.32
N GLU A 680 11.58 -19.91 -35.60
CA GLU A 680 11.96 -20.36 -36.90
C GLU A 680 10.99 -21.41 -37.49
N ILE A 681 9.73 -21.38 -37.04
CA ILE A 681 8.73 -22.41 -37.33
C ILE A 681 8.34 -22.39 -38.82
N ASP A 682 8.62 -23.48 -39.50
CA ASP A 682 8.26 -23.70 -40.89
C ASP A 682 7.18 -24.77 -41.09
N GLY A 683 6.65 -25.33 -39.97
CA GLY A 683 5.61 -26.34 -39.97
C GLY A 683 5.34 -26.91 -38.60
N PHE A 684 4.66 -28.04 -38.53
CA PHE A 684 4.25 -28.71 -37.34
C PHE A 684 5.01 -30.01 -37.14
N GLU A 685 5.23 -30.40 -35.87
CA GLU A 685 5.84 -31.70 -35.59
C GLU A 685 4.89 -32.86 -35.94
N GLU A 686 5.50 -34.02 -36.27
CA GLU A 686 4.77 -35.26 -36.42
C GLU A 686 4.01 -35.62 -35.14
N GLY A 687 2.77 -36.09 -35.30
CA GLY A 687 1.89 -36.39 -34.15
C GLY A 687 1.13 -35.19 -33.59
N PHE A 688 1.21 -33.99 -34.17
CA PHE A 688 0.35 -32.86 -33.75
C PHE A 688 -1.13 -33.26 -33.80
N ASP A 689 -1.84 -33.10 -32.66
CA ASP A 689 -3.24 -33.51 -32.47
C ASP A 689 -4.20 -32.34 -32.21
N GLY A 690 -3.88 -31.19 -32.77
CA GLY A 690 -4.65 -29.96 -32.56
C GLY A 690 -4.39 -29.25 -31.25
N ILE A 691 -5.16 -28.21 -30.97
CA ILE A 691 -5.04 -27.35 -29.75
C ILE A 691 -6.41 -26.77 -29.37
N ASN A 692 -6.60 -26.55 -28.09
CA ASN A 692 -7.78 -25.87 -27.55
C ASN A 692 -7.33 -24.57 -26.83
N VAL A 693 -7.43 -23.42 -27.51
CA VAL A 693 -6.89 -22.15 -27.02
C VAL A 693 -7.71 -20.95 -27.51
N ASN A 694 -7.86 -19.93 -26.67
CA ASN A 694 -8.51 -18.69 -27.10
C ASN A 694 -7.63 -17.90 -28.09
N THR A 695 -6.33 -17.78 -27.84
CA THR A 695 -5.42 -17.04 -28.72
C THR A 695 -4.18 -17.88 -29.04
N LEU A 696 -3.93 -18.13 -30.32
CA LEU A 696 -2.69 -18.75 -30.82
C LEU A 696 -1.89 -17.74 -31.63
N SER A 697 -0.66 -17.46 -31.21
CA SER A 697 0.26 -16.55 -31.90
C SER A 697 1.41 -17.34 -32.52
N LEU A 698 1.54 -17.26 -33.87
CA LEU A 698 2.60 -17.84 -34.68
C LEU A 698 3.24 -16.78 -35.60
N GLY A 699 3.08 -15.50 -35.28
CA GLY A 699 3.63 -14.40 -36.07
C GLY A 699 5.16 -14.41 -36.10
N GLY A 700 5.78 -13.81 -37.12
CA GLY A 700 7.24 -13.72 -37.22
C GLY A 700 7.98 -15.04 -37.39
N ASN A 701 7.33 -16.03 -37.97
CA ASN A 701 7.88 -17.36 -38.24
C ASN A 701 8.23 -17.59 -39.75
N LYS A 702 8.48 -18.81 -40.16
CA LYS A 702 8.87 -19.17 -41.50
C LYS A 702 7.81 -20.00 -42.26
N LEU A 703 6.54 -19.91 -41.83
CA LEU A 703 5.44 -20.61 -42.52
C LEU A 703 5.28 -20.08 -43.95
N THR A 704 5.27 -20.97 -44.94
CA THR A 704 5.09 -20.64 -46.38
C THR A 704 3.68 -20.89 -46.87
N GLU A 705 2.89 -21.67 -46.11
CA GLU A 705 1.50 -21.97 -46.37
C GLU A 705 0.66 -21.73 -45.14
N PHE A 706 -0.61 -21.43 -45.31
CA PHE A 706 -1.55 -21.31 -44.18
C PHE A 706 -1.62 -22.65 -43.44
N PRO A 707 -1.50 -22.67 -42.11
CA PRO A 707 -1.40 -23.89 -41.32
C PRO A 707 -2.74 -24.66 -41.25
N GLY A 708 -3.18 -25.22 -42.36
CA GLY A 708 -4.44 -25.97 -42.49
C GLY A 708 -4.57 -27.13 -41.51
N ILE A 709 -3.44 -27.71 -41.11
CA ILE A 709 -3.39 -28.81 -40.14
C ILE A 709 -4.05 -28.45 -38.81
N LEU A 710 -4.08 -27.17 -38.38
CA LEU A 710 -4.82 -26.70 -37.19
C LEU A 710 -6.31 -27.06 -37.30
N PHE A 711 -6.90 -26.87 -38.46
CA PHE A 711 -8.32 -27.12 -38.71
C PHE A 711 -8.59 -28.59 -39.02
N GLU A 712 -7.71 -29.26 -39.72
CA GLU A 712 -7.78 -30.71 -40.00
C GLU A 712 -7.75 -31.52 -38.68
N LYS A 713 -6.94 -31.09 -37.72
CA LYS A 713 -6.85 -31.69 -36.38
C LYS A 713 -7.89 -31.15 -35.39
N ASN A 714 -8.93 -30.48 -35.90
CA ASN A 714 -10.06 -29.98 -35.09
C ASN A 714 -9.65 -29.06 -33.94
N SER A 715 -8.64 -28.22 -34.13
CA SER A 715 -8.27 -27.22 -33.14
C SER A 715 -9.45 -26.27 -32.82
N LYS A 716 -9.56 -25.88 -31.58
CA LYS A 716 -10.56 -24.90 -31.11
C LYS A 716 -9.83 -23.59 -30.87
N LEU A 717 -10.00 -22.64 -31.80
CA LEU A 717 -9.28 -21.38 -31.82
C LEU A 717 -10.24 -20.21 -31.72
N GLY A 718 -10.02 -19.29 -30.78
CA GLY A 718 -10.75 -18.00 -30.75
C GLY A 718 -10.08 -16.95 -31.63
N ALA A 719 -8.76 -16.86 -31.59
CA ALA A 719 -7.93 -15.95 -32.37
C ALA A 719 -6.70 -16.68 -32.91
N LEU A 720 -6.30 -16.36 -34.14
CA LEU A 720 -5.10 -16.88 -34.78
C LEU A 720 -4.29 -15.73 -35.37
N ALA A 721 -3.07 -15.53 -34.87
CA ALA A 721 -2.13 -14.53 -35.37
C ALA A 721 -1.00 -15.21 -36.18
N LEU A 722 -0.89 -14.85 -37.42
CA LEU A 722 0.08 -15.39 -38.41
C LEU A 722 0.88 -14.28 -39.08
N ALA A 723 0.90 -13.09 -38.51
CA ALA A 723 1.57 -11.94 -39.10
C ALA A 723 3.06 -12.18 -39.33
N GLY A 724 3.63 -11.62 -40.40
CA GLY A 724 5.08 -11.66 -40.61
C GLY A 724 5.65 -13.02 -40.94
N ASN A 725 4.89 -13.89 -41.59
CA ASN A 725 5.34 -15.16 -42.13
C ASN A 725 5.66 -15.05 -43.66
N GLY A 726 5.81 -16.14 -44.32
CA GLY A 726 6.02 -16.22 -45.76
C GLY A 726 4.83 -16.80 -46.52
N ILE A 727 3.63 -16.80 -45.93
CA ILE A 727 2.45 -17.50 -46.40
C ILE A 727 2.01 -16.98 -47.78
N LYS A 728 2.05 -17.85 -48.76
CA LYS A 728 1.66 -17.55 -50.14
C LYS A 728 0.30 -18.11 -50.48
N GLU A 729 -0.04 -19.24 -49.90
CA GLU A 729 -1.24 -19.98 -50.21
C GLU A 729 -2.07 -20.28 -48.98
N PHE A 730 -3.38 -20.20 -49.14
CA PHE A 730 -4.38 -20.66 -48.18
C PHE A 730 -5.16 -21.79 -48.93
N PRO A 731 -4.97 -23.05 -48.53
CA PRO A 731 -5.51 -24.19 -49.26
C PRO A 731 -7.03 -24.21 -49.29
N GLU A 732 -7.63 -24.62 -50.41
CA GLU A 732 -9.07 -24.82 -50.59
C GLU A 732 -9.57 -26.01 -49.75
N GLY A 733 -10.77 -25.87 -49.15
CA GLY A 733 -11.45 -26.93 -48.42
C GLY A 733 -11.05 -27.14 -46.99
N VAL A 734 -10.03 -26.41 -46.49
CA VAL A 734 -9.55 -26.52 -45.10
C VAL A 734 -10.63 -26.17 -44.09
N LEU A 735 -11.35 -25.08 -44.30
CA LEU A 735 -12.37 -24.60 -43.37
C LEU A 735 -13.68 -25.36 -43.52
N LYS A 736 -14.05 -25.78 -44.70
CA LYS A 736 -15.29 -26.53 -44.99
C LYS A 736 -15.39 -27.83 -44.20
N ASN A 737 -14.25 -28.52 -44.03
CA ASN A 737 -14.22 -29.82 -43.33
C ASN A 737 -13.88 -29.70 -41.84
N ALA A 738 -13.56 -28.50 -41.38
CA ALA A 738 -13.13 -28.28 -40.00
C ALA A 738 -14.33 -28.24 -39.04
N LYS A 739 -14.35 -29.14 -38.06
CA LYS A 739 -15.45 -29.25 -37.08
C LYS A 739 -15.68 -28.00 -36.23
N TYR A 740 -14.60 -27.26 -35.91
CA TYR A 740 -14.61 -26.13 -35.01
C TYR A 740 -14.17 -24.82 -35.67
N SER A 741 -14.17 -24.71 -36.99
CA SER A 741 -13.84 -23.47 -37.70
C SER A 741 -14.72 -22.30 -37.26
N TYR A 742 -15.96 -22.57 -36.89
CA TYR A 742 -16.91 -21.57 -36.39
C TYR A 742 -16.47 -20.87 -35.11
N MET A 743 -15.53 -21.42 -34.37
CA MET A 743 -15.04 -20.77 -33.12
C MET A 743 -14.09 -19.59 -33.40
N LEU A 744 -13.50 -19.52 -34.59
CA LEU A 744 -12.54 -18.49 -34.98
C LEU A 744 -13.25 -17.12 -35.08
N LYS A 745 -12.84 -16.20 -34.25
CA LYS A 745 -13.36 -14.83 -34.21
C LYS A 745 -12.41 -13.81 -34.85
N THR A 746 -11.11 -14.01 -34.75
CA THR A 746 -10.12 -13.09 -35.30
C THR A 746 -9.01 -13.82 -35.98
N LEU A 747 -8.56 -13.26 -37.13
CA LEU A 747 -7.47 -13.78 -37.94
C LEU A 747 -6.56 -12.64 -38.38
N ASP A 748 -5.31 -12.68 -37.97
CA ASP A 748 -4.26 -11.77 -38.42
C ASP A 748 -3.33 -12.49 -39.38
N LEU A 749 -3.35 -12.06 -40.66
CA LEU A 749 -2.51 -12.53 -41.76
C LEU A 749 -1.62 -11.40 -42.30
N THR A 750 -1.41 -10.34 -41.54
CA THR A 750 -0.63 -9.20 -41.99
C THR A 750 0.82 -9.59 -42.36
N TYR A 751 1.46 -8.82 -43.24
CA TYR A 751 2.86 -9.04 -43.61
C TYR A 751 3.16 -10.46 -44.14
N ASN A 752 2.26 -10.99 -45.00
CA ASN A 752 2.44 -12.25 -45.69
C ASN A 752 2.56 -12.06 -47.23
N LYS A 753 2.38 -13.10 -48.01
CA LYS A 753 2.47 -13.08 -49.48
C LYS A 753 1.19 -13.61 -50.11
N LEU A 754 0.07 -13.53 -49.43
CA LEU A 754 -1.21 -14.00 -49.91
C LEU A 754 -1.71 -13.11 -51.06
N SER A 755 -2.28 -13.74 -52.09
CA SER A 755 -2.88 -13.03 -53.23
C SER A 755 -4.37 -13.34 -53.39
N LYS A 756 -4.89 -14.35 -52.73
CA LYS A 756 -6.28 -14.77 -52.74
C LYS A 756 -6.65 -15.52 -51.47
N PHE A 757 -7.98 -15.55 -51.15
CA PHE A 757 -8.55 -16.46 -50.20
C PHE A 757 -9.18 -17.68 -50.89
N PRO A 758 -9.28 -18.84 -50.19
CA PRO A 758 -10.04 -19.98 -50.67
C PRO A 758 -11.53 -19.67 -50.67
N LYS A 759 -12.33 -20.38 -51.47
CA LYS A 759 -13.80 -20.17 -51.56
C LYS A 759 -14.53 -20.49 -50.25
N ASP A 760 -13.97 -21.39 -49.43
CA ASP A 760 -14.50 -21.78 -48.16
C ASP A 760 -14.18 -20.81 -46.99
N PHE A 761 -13.40 -19.75 -47.24
CA PHE A 761 -13.23 -18.65 -46.30
C PHE A 761 -14.45 -17.68 -46.35
N ASN A 762 -15.55 -18.09 -45.79
CA ASN A 762 -16.83 -17.41 -45.87
C ASN A 762 -17.64 -17.53 -44.58
N GLY A 763 -18.73 -16.78 -44.48
CA GLY A 763 -19.56 -16.72 -43.27
C GLY A 763 -20.26 -18.04 -42.90
N ALA A 764 -20.45 -18.95 -43.88
CA ALA A 764 -21.02 -20.25 -43.58
C ALA A 764 -20.06 -21.13 -42.78
N ASN A 765 -18.74 -21.04 -43.04
CA ASN A 765 -17.70 -21.78 -42.30
C ASN A 765 -17.16 -21.02 -41.09
N LEU A 766 -17.26 -19.68 -41.09
CA LEU A 766 -16.74 -18.77 -40.08
C LEU A 766 -17.85 -17.80 -39.54
N PRO A 767 -18.95 -18.34 -39.03
CA PRO A 767 -20.15 -17.52 -38.67
C PRO A 767 -19.90 -16.52 -37.58
N PHE A 768 -18.85 -16.71 -36.76
CA PHE A 768 -18.50 -15.81 -35.65
C PHE A 768 -17.22 -14.98 -35.92
N LEU A 769 -16.77 -14.95 -37.18
CA LEU A 769 -15.63 -14.17 -37.56
C LEU A 769 -15.92 -12.68 -37.33
N TYR A 770 -15.16 -12.06 -36.41
CA TYR A 770 -15.31 -10.67 -36.01
C TYR A 770 -14.33 -9.74 -36.69
N GLY A 771 -13.06 -10.18 -36.85
CA GLY A 771 -11.98 -9.37 -37.40
C GLY A 771 -11.02 -10.14 -38.26
N VAL A 772 -10.66 -9.55 -39.41
CA VAL A 772 -9.62 -10.06 -40.32
C VAL A 772 -8.70 -8.93 -40.71
N ASP A 773 -7.38 -9.16 -40.63
CA ASP A 773 -6.40 -8.24 -41.17
C ASP A 773 -5.47 -8.99 -42.13
N ILE A 774 -5.49 -8.53 -43.38
CA ILE A 774 -4.63 -9.04 -44.49
C ILE A 774 -3.76 -7.91 -45.04
N SER A 775 -3.50 -6.89 -44.29
CA SER A 775 -2.66 -5.76 -44.68
C SER A 775 -1.22 -6.25 -45.02
N ASN A 776 -0.55 -5.54 -45.90
CA ASN A 776 0.81 -5.88 -46.30
C ASN A 776 0.93 -7.30 -46.92
N ASN A 777 0.06 -7.61 -47.89
CA ASN A 777 0.02 -8.83 -48.68
C ASN A 777 0.12 -8.52 -50.18
N CYS A 778 -0.26 -9.46 -51.07
CA CYS A 778 -0.12 -9.36 -52.49
C CYS A 778 -1.46 -9.39 -53.25
N PHE A 779 -2.56 -9.00 -52.60
CA PHE A 779 -3.85 -9.01 -53.26
C PHE A 779 -3.91 -7.96 -54.39
N SER A 780 -4.24 -8.37 -55.60
CA SER A 780 -4.54 -7.51 -56.75
C SER A 780 -6.04 -7.27 -56.93
N GLU A 781 -6.83 -8.18 -56.40
CA GLU A 781 -8.30 -8.12 -56.36
C GLU A 781 -8.79 -8.20 -54.93
N PHE A 782 -9.88 -7.53 -54.62
CA PHE A 782 -10.44 -7.55 -53.29
C PHE A 782 -11.09 -8.92 -52.99
N PRO A 783 -10.69 -9.56 -51.87
CA PRO A 783 -11.32 -10.83 -51.46
C PRO A 783 -12.70 -10.57 -50.85
N SER A 784 -13.77 -10.78 -51.61
CA SER A 784 -15.14 -10.55 -51.12
C SER A 784 -15.70 -11.66 -50.23
N GLN A 785 -15.03 -12.81 -50.15
CA GLN A 785 -15.51 -13.99 -49.41
C GLN A 785 -15.82 -13.73 -47.93
N PRO A 786 -15.00 -12.98 -47.15
CA PRO A 786 -15.33 -12.77 -45.74
C PRO A 786 -16.48 -11.81 -45.52
N LEU A 787 -16.93 -11.05 -46.50
CA LEU A 787 -17.96 -10.02 -46.34
C LEU A 787 -19.34 -10.57 -46.02
N ASP A 788 -19.60 -11.86 -46.25
CA ASP A 788 -20.85 -12.54 -45.96
C ASP A 788 -20.92 -13.04 -44.50
N ALA A 789 -19.81 -12.92 -43.73
CA ALA A 789 -19.83 -13.27 -42.33
C ALA A 789 -20.65 -12.23 -41.52
N ALA A 790 -21.73 -12.71 -40.92
CA ALA A 790 -22.70 -11.83 -40.23
C ALA A 790 -22.11 -11.02 -39.10
N THR A 791 -21.03 -11.45 -38.51
CA THR A 791 -20.36 -10.83 -37.35
C THR A 791 -19.09 -10.04 -37.70
N LEU A 792 -18.66 -10.04 -38.98
CA LEU A 792 -17.46 -9.34 -39.37
C LEU A 792 -17.59 -7.83 -39.14
N THR A 793 -16.84 -7.35 -38.18
CA THR A 793 -16.89 -5.96 -37.74
C THR A 793 -15.66 -5.16 -38.20
N VAL A 794 -14.50 -5.81 -38.30
CA VAL A 794 -13.24 -5.17 -38.69
C VAL A 794 -12.56 -5.90 -39.84
N LEU A 795 -12.21 -5.14 -40.91
CA LEU A 795 -11.46 -5.65 -42.04
C LEU A 795 -10.32 -4.70 -42.38
N GLY A 796 -9.07 -5.23 -42.34
CA GLY A 796 -7.84 -4.56 -42.79
C GLY A 796 -7.30 -5.15 -44.06
N ILE A 797 -7.07 -4.30 -45.06
CA ILE A 797 -6.45 -4.68 -46.36
C ILE A 797 -5.53 -3.57 -46.90
N ARG A 798 -4.71 -3.03 -46.00
CA ARG A 798 -3.76 -1.97 -46.36
C ARG A 798 -2.60 -2.48 -47.16
N ASN A 799 -1.94 -1.57 -47.91
CA ASN A 799 -0.60 -1.78 -48.45
C ASN A 799 -0.43 -3.07 -49.28
N GLN A 800 -1.33 -3.35 -50.18
CA GLN A 800 -1.17 -4.48 -51.07
C GLN A 800 -0.10 -4.20 -52.13
N ARG A 801 0.86 -5.12 -52.31
CA ARG A 801 2.02 -4.97 -53.21
C ARG A 801 2.22 -6.20 -54.09
N ASP A 802 2.56 -5.94 -55.36
CA ASP A 802 3.03 -7.01 -56.24
C ASP A 802 4.47 -7.48 -55.92
N ALA A 803 4.97 -8.46 -56.61
CA ALA A 803 6.33 -8.98 -56.44
C ALA A 803 7.45 -7.95 -56.67
N GLN A 804 7.14 -6.85 -57.38
CA GLN A 804 8.02 -5.72 -57.66
C GLN A 804 7.90 -4.59 -56.65
N GLY A 805 7.00 -4.70 -55.68
CA GLY A 805 6.73 -3.69 -54.65
C GLY A 805 5.76 -2.58 -55.09
N ASN A 806 5.15 -2.68 -56.26
CA ASN A 806 4.16 -1.71 -56.69
C ASN A 806 2.81 -1.98 -55.98
N ARG A 807 1.98 -0.93 -55.83
CA ARG A 807 0.63 -1.05 -55.32
C ARG A 807 -0.22 -1.92 -56.28
N SER A 808 -0.75 -3.03 -55.80
CA SER A 808 -1.46 -4.04 -56.58
C SER A 808 -2.98 -3.90 -56.53
N LEU A 809 -3.57 -3.47 -55.42
CA LEU A 809 -5.02 -3.36 -55.26
C LEU A 809 -5.52 -2.04 -55.84
N ARG A 810 -6.32 -2.12 -56.90
CA ARG A 810 -6.80 -0.97 -57.69
C ARG A 810 -8.31 -0.80 -57.71
N GLN A 811 -9.02 -1.90 -57.47
CA GLN A 811 -10.49 -1.91 -57.58
C GLN A 811 -11.13 -1.84 -56.22
N TRP A 812 -12.22 -1.08 -56.15
CA TRP A 812 -13.07 -1.04 -54.98
C TRP A 812 -13.78 -2.38 -54.74
N PRO A 813 -13.90 -2.85 -53.50
CA PRO A 813 -14.59 -4.10 -53.19
C PRO A 813 -16.08 -4.00 -53.49
N THR A 814 -16.53 -4.88 -54.42
CA THR A 814 -17.97 -5.03 -54.65
C THR A 814 -18.62 -5.75 -53.48
N GLY A 815 -19.73 -5.25 -53.02
CA GLY A 815 -20.48 -5.83 -51.90
C GLY A 815 -20.14 -5.31 -50.51
N ILE A 816 -19.17 -4.40 -50.37
CA ILE A 816 -18.83 -3.80 -49.06
C ILE A 816 -20.04 -3.10 -48.41
N ALA A 817 -20.89 -2.47 -49.23
CA ALA A 817 -22.11 -1.83 -48.74
C ALA A 817 -23.12 -2.82 -48.11
N ASN A 818 -23.05 -4.08 -48.46
CA ASN A 818 -23.92 -5.14 -48.00
C ASN A 818 -23.35 -5.93 -46.83
N ALA A 819 -22.10 -5.67 -46.39
CA ALA A 819 -21.53 -6.33 -45.23
C ALA A 819 -22.33 -5.99 -43.98
N PRO A 820 -22.94 -6.98 -43.28
CA PRO A 820 -24.03 -6.71 -42.34
C PRO A 820 -23.57 -5.99 -41.06
N SER A 821 -22.34 -6.22 -40.61
CA SER A 821 -21.82 -5.70 -39.33
C SER A 821 -20.52 -4.89 -39.47
N LEU A 822 -20.01 -4.70 -40.68
CA LEU A 822 -18.73 -4.05 -40.86
C LEU A 822 -18.76 -2.60 -40.40
N SER A 823 -17.95 -2.27 -39.40
CA SER A 823 -17.88 -0.95 -38.75
C SER A 823 -16.48 -0.34 -38.83
N GLY A 824 -15.43 -1.15 -38.94
CA GLY A 824 -14.05 -0.70 -39.15
C GLY A 824 -13.49 -1.24 -40.46
N PHE A 825 -13.18 -0.34 -41.39
CA PHE A 825 -12.64 -0.71 -42.72
C PHE A 825 -11.37 0.06 -43.01
N TYR A 826 -10.26 -0.66 -43.19
CA TYR A 826 -8.93 -0.10 -43.39
C TYR A 826 -8.34 -0.55 -44.70
N ILE A 827 -8.32 0.35 -45.69
CA ILE A 827 -7.87 0.06 -47.07
C ILE A 827 -6.81 1.06 -47.59
N GLY A 828 -6.14 1.74 -46.65
CA GLY A 828 -5.10 2.71 -46.95
C GLY A 828 -3.88 2.11 -47.70
N GLY A 829 -3.02 2.94 -48.29
CA GLY A 829 -1.78 2.54 -48.88
C GLY A 829 -1.88 1.72 -50.18
N ASN A 830 -3.05 1.75 -50.85
CA ASN A 830 -3.31 1.03 -52.09
C ASN A 830 -3.31 1.97 -53.31
N ASP A 831 -3.68 1.51 -54.51
CA ASP A 831 -3.85 2.29 -55.72
C ASP A 831 -5.33 2.32 -56.17
N LEU A 832 -6.22 2.49 -55.16
CA LEU A 832 -7.65 2.56 -55.44
C LEU A 832 -7.95 3.75 -56.35
N ARG A 833 -8.88 3.52 -57.30
CA ARG A 833 -9.26 4.53 -58.28
C ARG A 833 -10.66 5.02 -58.00
N LYS A 834 -11.49 5.19 -58.99
CA LYS A 834 -12.87 5.66 -58.81
C LYS A 834 -13.71 4.66 -58.02
N ILE A 835 -14.39 5.16 -56.95
CA ILE A 835 -15.33 4.39 -56.17
C ILE A 835 -16.74 4.86 -56.55
N ASP A 836 -17.48 3.95 -57.15
CA ASP A 836 -18.86 4.23 -57.63
C ASP A 836 -19.92 3.76 -56.65
N ASP A 837 -19.55 3.12 -55.56
CA ASP A 837 -20.44 2.62 -54.51
C ASP A 837 -20.78 3.71 -53.46
N THR A 838 -21.95 3.62 -52.90
CA THR A 838 -22.33 4.43 -51.75
C THR A 838 -21.66 3.91 -50.51
N ILE A 839 -20.93 4.77 -49.80
CA ILE A 839 -20.26 4.39 -48.57
C ILE A 839 -21.32 4.22 -47.45
N SER A 840 -21.27 3.06 -46.80
CA SER A 840 -22.21 2.70 -45.75
C SER A 840 -22.00 3.54 -44.50
N SER A 841 -23.07 4.11 -43.95
CA SER A 841 -23.08 4.81 -42.67
C SER A 841 -22.81 3.89 -41.46
N ARG A 842 -22.79 2.56 -41.65
CA ARG A 842 -22.44 1.59 -40.59
C ARG A 842 -20.95 1.53 -40.34
N ILE A 843 -20.10 1.98 -41.27
CA ILE A 843 -18.65 2.00 -41.10
C ILE A 843 -18.29 3.21 -40.25
N PHE A 844 -18.07 3.06 -38.96
CA PHE A 844 -17.70 4.14 -38.06
C PHE A 844 -16.24 4.59 -38.17
N VAL A 845 -15.33 3.69 -38.62
CA VAL A 845 -13.94 3.99 -38.88
C VAL A 845 -13.60 3.57 -40.31
N PHE A 846 -13.27 4.52 -41.13
CA PHE A 846 -12.92 4.30 -42.53
C PHE A 846 -11.56 4.92 -42.85
N GLU A 847 -10.62 4.09 -43.28
CA GLU A 847 -9.28 4.53 -43.67
C GLU A 847 -9.02 4.32 -45.15
N ILE A 848 -8.81 5.43 -45.84
CA ILE A 848 -8.46 5.48 -47.28
C ILE A 848 -7.13 6.20 -47.53
N LYS A 849 -6.43 6.61 -46.45
CA LYS A 849 -5.16 7.32 -46.51
C LYS A 849 -4.17 6.64 -47.48
N ASP A 850 -3.30 7.41 -48.14
CA ASP A 850 -2.25 6.89 -49.05
C ASP A 850 -2.82 6.08 -50.21
N ASN A 851 -3.96 6.52 -50.77
CA ASN A 851 -4.47 6.09 -52.07
C ASN A 851 -4.43 7.31 -53.03
N PRO A 852 -3.32 7.58 -53.74
CA PRO A 852 -3.11 8.85 -54.46
C PRO A 852 -4.07 9.09 -55.62
N ASN A 853 -4.64 8.02 -56.17
CA ASN A 853 -5.49 8.06 -57.36
C ASN A 853 -6.99 7.89 -57.01
N ILE A 854 -7.33 7.88 -55.73
CA ILE A 854 -8.71 7.65 -55.30
C ILE A 854 -9.63 8.82 -55.67
N VAL A 855 -10.81 8.47 -56.19
CA VAL A 855 -11.93 9.41 -56.38
C VAL A 855 -13.13 8.81 -55.67
N ILE A 856 -13.63 9.45 -54.61
CA ILE A 856 -14.70 8.92 -53.74
C ILE A 856 -15.72 9.99 -53.43
N ASP A 857 -17.01 9.61 -53.46
CA ASP A 857 -18.12 10.43 -53.00
C ASP A 857 -18.52 10.03 -51.56
N LEU A 858 -18.39 10.98 -50.61
CA LEU A 858 -18.73 10.80 -49.23
C LEU A 858 -20.01 11.55 -48.80
N SER A 859 -20.83 12.02 -49.76
CA SER A 859 -22.07 12.75 -49.45
C SER A 859 -22.99 12.01 -48.47
N SER A 860 -23.08 10.69 -48.60
CA SER A 860 -23.92 9.82 -47.71
C SER A 860 -23.51 9.83 -46.25
N VAL A 861 -22.26 10.10 -45.95
CA VAL A 861 -21.70 10.05 -44.58
C VAL A 861 -21.11 11.37 -44.10
N CYS A 862 -21.13 12.38 -44.96
CA CYS A 862 -20.49 13.68 -44.71
C CYS A 862 -20.95 14.33 -43.39
N THR A 863 -22.24 14.31 -43.12
CA THR A 863 -22.81 14.85 -41.89
C THR A 863 -22.27 14.13 -40.65
N SER A 864 -22.18 12.79 -40.71
CA SER A 864 -21.64 11.97 -39.62
C SER A 864 -20.16 12.21 -39.38
N ILE A 865 -19.37 12.42 -40.43
CA ILE A 865 -17.96 12.79 -40.32
C ILE A 865 -17.82 14.15 -39.63
N LYS A 866 -18.61 15.16 -40.07
CA LYS A 866 -18.59 16.51 -39.51
C LYS A 866 -18.86 16.55 -38.00
N TYR A 867 -19.77 15.73 -37.52
CA TYR A 867 -20.12 15.64 -36.07
C TYR A 867 -19.31 14.63 -35.28
N GLY A 868 -18.30 13.99 -35.90
CA GLY A 868 -17.42 13.03 -35.23
C GLY A 868 -18.03 11.63 -34.96
N TYR A 869 -19.21 11.34 -35.51
CA TYR A 869 -19.81 10.01 -35.43
C TYR A 869 -19.22 8.97 -36.40
N TYR A 870 -18.40 9.48 -37.33
CA TYR A 870 -17.75 8.70 -38.37
C TYR A 870 -16.29 9.16 -38.48
N LYS A 871 -15.35 8.29 -38.18
CA LYS A 871 -13.90 8.62 -38.23
C LYS A 871 -13.37 8.29 -39.63
N LEU A 872 -13.11 9.33 -40.42
CA LEU A 872 -12.42 9.21 -41.68
C LEU A 872 -10.91 9.45 -41.53
N ILE A 873 -10.07 8.54 -42.04
CA ILE A 873 -8.61 8.67 -42.11
C ILE A 873 -8.23 8.79 -43.58
N TYR A 874 -7.75 9.95 -44.00
CA TYR A 874 -7.57 10.33 -45.41
C TYR A 874 -6.41 11.32 -45.58
N ASP A 875 -5.98 11.56 -46.81
CA ASP A 875 -5.06 12.63 -47.16
C ASP A 875 -5.79 13.78 -47.82
N LYS A 876 -5.43 15.03 -47.47
CA LYS A 876 -6.04 16.24 -48.07
C LYS A 876 -5.86 16.35 -49.59
N THR A 877 -4.93 15.62 -50.17
CA THR A 877 -4.66 15.60 -51.63
C THR A 877 -5.58 14.65 -52.42
N GLN A 878 -6.39 13.83 -51.75
CA GLN A 878 -7.31 12.89 -52.36
C GLN A 878 -8.55 13.59 -52.94
N ASP A 879 -9.08 13.07 -54.08
CA ASP A 879 -10.31 13.60 -54.66
C ASP A 879 -11.56 13.11 -53.94
N ILE A 880 -11.86 13.79 -52.86
CA ILE A 880 -13.05 13.51 -52.03
C ILE A 880 -14.16 14.47 -52.46
N ARG A 881 -15.29 13.92 -52.86
CA ARG A 881 -16.50 14.63 -53.27
C ARG A 881 -17.59 14.50 -52.24
N GLY A 882 -18.54 15.48 -52.28
CA GLY A 882 -19.71 15.45 -51.39
C GLY A 882 -19.46 15.84 -49.93
N CYS A 883 -18.23 16.32 -49.65
CA CYS A 883 -17.85 16.75 -48.29
C CYS A 883 -16.83 17.94 -48.37
N ASP A 884 -17.24 19.10 -48.78
CA ASP A 884 -16.32 20.19 -49.11
C ASP A 884 -15.50 20.70 -47.93
N TYR A 885 -16.02 20.62 -46.72
CA TYR A 885 -15.27 21.02 -45.52
C TYR A 885 -14.01 20.15 -45.25
N LEU A 886 -13.91 18.96 -45.84
CA LEU A 886 -12.68 18.12 -45.73
C LEU A 886 -11.52 18.67 -46.55
N LYS A 887 -11.78 19.60 -47.47
CA LYS A 887 -10.80 20.25 -48.29
C LYS A 887 -10.20 21.53 -47.67
N GLU A 888 -10.92 22.09 -46.70
CA GLU A 888 -10.46 23.18 -45.86
C GLU A 888 -9.51 22.72 -44.76
#